data_c5462742070ea55cf971e1a30a52127d
#
_entry.id   c5462742070ea55cf971e1a30a52127d
#
_cell.length_a   1.000
_cell.length_b   1.000
_cell.length_c   1.000
_cell.angle_alpha   90.00
_cell.angle_beta   90.00
_cell.angle_gamma   90.00
#
_symmetry.space_group_name_H-M   'P 1'
#
loop_
_entity.id
_entity.type
_entity.pdbx_description
1 polymer ?
#
loop_
_entity_poly.entity_id
_entity_poly.type
_entity_poly.pdbx_seq_one_letter_code
_entity_poly.pdbx_strand_id
1 'polypeptide(L)'
;MRAERVLSLSGPNVWSNRSVLEAWIATDDELENDARDRTSIHKRLAFEASSFATTNGWADTEPCQVLQELWLALLRQVGEPAQRGWVRSAGLDDVTQCAVECGDELIARRCLELALRWYAAVACEEALPVGKLLSDLRDFADDRRLGRTTGPIVAAAQARGIPAYRLDAESLVQFGQGSRQRRVRTAVTDQTGFIAEAIARDKQLTKNLLAQLGLPVPIGRTVSSEDDAWAAASEVGWPVVVKPRDADFGNGVSLRLRTRDEVTAAYRKAKEFSEAVLVEQQLEGFPHRVLIVGERIIGAVRREPARIIGDGRRTVLELIEELNNDPRRGLAEDKTRPWFFVPTDDNVRIALTHQDCDWQSVPAIGQEINLRWQSCDWQGDGMFDATDEIHPDVAESLIDAVRLVGLDVAGVDLIATDLLRPLDEQHGGILEINAEPAILVHMRPVCQPSRPIPEAIVSHLFPRPDEAHIPIIAMLSDSTTDEVSRWLSHWLQCGSVRVGRASRDGTWLGQRRLSSEPSDNAFRVRSLLLHPRVDNLVCQLSAESIRREGLPFDRCAAAVLLSSASHKPHPACQGGSRAFALRDGELRSTDAREPLGQAQWGEDHAKPLSVDRLLARIGASRGFVVINVDDPYLATLVEELGDRAIPISRDAANLHVINARERGWRAACIRGEAIVLSEGRHEVLIVPTSEPNLALLAALKTGWGLGLAPETLRLEIAASHELSTLTSRTDASHSRRREPETSTLV
;
A
#
# COMPACT_ATOMS: atom_id res chain seq x y z
N MET A 1 11.24 -24.14 22.48
CA MET A 1 10.45 -22.89 22.30
C MET A 1 9.29 -23.12 21.35
N ARG A 2 8.09 -22.62 21.63
CA ARG A 2 6.93 -22.68 20.74
C ARG A 2 6.12 -21.38 20.80
N ALA A 3 5.47 -21.01 19.70
CA ALA A 3 4.56 -19.90 19.67
C ALA A 3 3.18 -20.34 20.18
N GLU A 4 2.74 -19.79 21.30
CA GLU A 4 1.43 -20.04 21.90
C GLU A 4 0.34 -19.20 21.22
N ARG A 5 0.69 -18.00 20.81
CA ARG A 5 -0.21 -17.01 20.20
C ARG A 5 0.55 -16.11 19.25
N VAL A 6 -0.07 -15.75 18.12
CA VAL A 6 0.48 -14.77 17.17
C VAL A 6 -0.59 -13.80 16.77
N LEU A 7 -0.33 -12.50 16.97
CA LEU A 7 -1.23 -11.40 16.67
C LEU A 7 -0.65 -10.50 15.57
N SER A 8 -1.49 -10.08 14.64
CA SER A 8 -1.15 -9.08 13.63
C SER A 8 -1.77 -7.75 14.01
N LEU A 9 -0.93 -6.78 14.34
CA LEU A 9 -1.31 -5.44 14.75
C LEU A 9 -1.10 -4.49 13.57
N SER A 10 -2.19 -4.10 12.93
CA SER A 10 -2.15 -3.19 11.77
C SER A 10 -1.96 -1.74 12.20
N GLY A 11 -1.25 -0.94 11.39
CA GLY A 11 -1.10 0.50 11.60
C GLY A 11 -0.45 0.87 12.94
N PRO A 12 -0.76 2.05 13.50
CA PRO A 12 -0.31 2.41 14.85
C PRO A 12 -0.89 1.46 15.89
N ASN A 13 -0.03 0.96 16.75
CA ASN A 13 -0.35 0.00 17.79
C ASN A 13 0.48 0.26 19.06
N VAL A 14 0.32 -0.58 20.06
CA VAL A 14 1.00 -0.40 21.36
C VAL A 14 2.53 -0.49 21.28
N TRP A 15 3.09 -1.06 20.20
CA TRP A 15 4.52 -1.24 19.99
C TRP A 15 5.12 -0.16 19.07
N SER A 16 4.45 0.17 17.98
CA SER A 16 4.97 1.00 16.90
C SER A 16 3.86 1.80 16.21
N ASN A 17 4.26 2.82 15.45
CA ASN A 17 3.38 3.49 14.48
C ASN A 17 3.27 2.74 13.14
N ARG A 18 3.94 1.59 13.02
CA ARG A 18 3.90 0.68 11.88
C ARG A 18 3.20 -0.62 12.27
N SER A 19 2.83 -1.41 11.28
CA SER A 19 2.30 -2.77 11.53
C SER A 19 3.34 -3.65 12.21
N VAL A 20 2.90 -4.49 13.13
CA VAL A 20 3.73 -5.36 13.97
C VAL A 20 3.12 -6.77 13.97
N LEU A 21 3.96 -7.77 13.87
CA LEU A 21 3.59 -9.13 14.25
C LEU A 21 4.11 -9.41 15.66
N GLU A 22 3.19 -9.74 16.58
CA GLU A 22 3.46 -10.08 17.97
C GLU A 22 3.30 -11.59 18.17
N ALA A 23 4.27 -12.24 18.79
CA ALA A 23 4.23 -13.65 19.13
C ALA A 23 4.46 -13.85 20.64
N TRP A 24 3.67 -14.73 21.24
CA TRP A 24 3.82 -15.17 22.63
C TRP A 24 4.57 -16.50 22.60
N ILE A 25 5.80 -16.49 23.08
CA ILE A 25 6.74 -17.60 22.98
C ILE A 25 6.85 -18.26 24.36
N ALA A 26 6.45 -19.52 24.45
CA ALA A 26 6.72 -20.36 25.61
C ALA A 26 8.12 -20.98 25.48
N THR A 27 8.89 -20.91 26.56
CA THR A 27 10.18 -21.58 26.72
C THR A 27 9.97 -22.85 27.56
N ASP A 28 10.67 -23.92 27.22
CA ASP A 28 10.60 -25.15 28.00
C ASP A 28 11.67 -25.06 29.11
N ASP A 29 11.33 -25.44 30.35
CA ASP A 29 12.18 -25.40 31.54
C ASP A 29 13.59 -26.01 31.35
N GLU A 30 13.70 -27.03 30.50
CA GLU A 30 14.97 -27.70 30.20
C GLU A 30 15.97 -26.78 29.47
N LEU A 31 15.49 -25.84 28.65
CA LEU A 31 16.32 -24.88 27.92
C LEU A 31 16.80 -23.69 28.78
N GLU A 32 16.11 -23.41 29.89
CA GLU A 32 16.49 -22.32 30.82
C GLU A 32 17.52 -22.73 31.86
N ASN A 33 17.58 -24.02 32.19
CA ASN A 33 18.35 -24.50 33.35
C ASN A 33 19.82 -24.77 33.08
N ASP A 34 20.31 -24.91 31.84
CA ASP A 34 21.74 -25.08 31.53
C ASP A 34 22.33 -23.90 30.72
N ALA A 35 22.91 -22.95 31.41
CA ALA A 35 23.54 -21.77 30.81
C ALA A 35 24.71 -22.13 29.85
N ARG A 36 25.36 -23.32 29.99
CA ARG A 36 26.45 -23.75 29.11
C ARG A 36 25.91 -24.26 27.78
N ASP A 37 24.82 -25.04 27.80
CA ASP A 37 24.17 -25.53 26.60
C ASP A 37 23.56 -24.36 25.82
N ARG A 38 22.89 -23.41 26.50
CA ARG A 38 22.36 -22.18 25.92
C ARG A 38 23.42 -21.38 25.16
N THR A 39 24.57 -21.14 25.78
CA THR A 39 25.67 -20.39 25.14
C THR A 39 26.20 -21.12 23.90
N SER A 40 26.25 -22.46 23.92
CA SER A 40 26.67 -23.29 22.77
C SER A 40 25.70 -23.18 21.62
N ILE A 41 24.37 -23.29 21.87
CA ILE A 41 23.29 -23.14 20.88
C ILE A 41 23.40 -21.74 20.22
N HIS A 42 23.51 -20.70 21.03
CA HIS A 42 23.57 -19.33 20.52
C HIS A 42 24.82 -19.04 19.69
N LYS A 43 26.00 -19.57 20.07
CA LYS A 43 27.21 -19.48 19.25
C LYS A 43 27.08 -20.19 17.91
N ARG A 44 26.43 -21.34 17.87
CA ARG A 44 26.20 -22.08 16.62
C ARG A 44 25.20 -21.35 15.74
N LEU A 45 24.08 -20.87 16.29
CA LEU A 45 23.12 -20.01 15.56
C LEU A 45 23.79 -18.76 15.00
N ALA A 46 24.62 -18.09 15.81
CA ALA A 46 25.36 -16.92 15.41
C ALA A 46 26.31 -17.20 14.24
N PHE A 47 27.01 -18.34 14.28
CA PHE A 47 27.90 -18.75 13.19
C PHE A 47 27.10 -19.03 11.89
N GLU A 48 26.02 -19.81 11.97
CA GLU A 48 25.20 -20.17 10.82
C GLU A 48 24.47 -18.95 10.20
N ALA A 49 24.05 -17.96 11.02
CA ALA A 49 23.38 -16.73 10.57
C ALA A 49 24.32 -15.58 10.19
N SER A 50 25.65 -15.72 10.42
CA SER A 50 26.64 -14.65 10.29
C SER A 50 26.70 -13.97 8.91
N SER A 51 26.25 -14.66 7.85
CA SER A 51 26.26 -14.13 6.49
C SER A 51 25.22 -13.02 6.23
N PHE A 52 24.19 -12.88 7.09
CA PHE A 52 23.09 -11.92 6.89
C PHE A 52 22.57 -11.27 8.18
N ALA A 53 23.00 -11.71 9.36
CA ALA A 53 22.58 -11.18 10.65
C ALA A 53 23.76 -10.57 11.42
N THR A 54 23.49 -9.54 12.22
CA THR A 54 24.44 -9.04 13.21
C THR A 54 24.33 -9.89 14.45
N THR A 55 25.27 -10.83 14.63
CA THR A 55 25.20 -11.87 15.67
C THR A 55 26.08 -11.59 16.89
N ASN A 56 26.68 -10.39 16.99
CA ASN A 56 27.53 -10.01 18.08
C ASN A 56 26.75 -9.97 19.40
N GLY A 57 27.22 -10.75 20.39
CA GLY A 57 26.59 -10.79 21.72
C GLY A 57 25.52 -11.87 21.92
N TRP A 58 25.10 -12.62 20.91
CA TRP A 58 24.08 -13.66 21.07
C TRP A 58 24.44 -14.71 22.12
N ALA A 59 25.73 -15.01 22.28
CA ALA A 59 26.19 -16.01 23.26
C ALA A 59 25.72 -15.76 24.72
N ASP A 60 25.58 -14.49 25.09
CA ASP A 60 25.25 -14.07 26.45
C ASP A 60 23.84 -13.46 26.55
N THR A 61 23.04 -13.59 25.48
CA THR A 61 21.69 -13.00 25.33
C THR A 61 20.61 -14.00 25.73
N GLU A 62 19.46 -13.52 26.22
CA GLU A 62 18.33 -14.38 26.54
C GLU A 62 17.73 -15.04 25.28
N PRO A 63 17.24 -16.30 25.39
CA PRO A 63 16.79 -17.09 24.24
C PRO A 63 15.74 -16.39 23.35
N CYS A 64 14.74 -15.77 23.96
CA CYS A 64 13.68 -15.07 23.22
C CYS A 64 14.19 -13.81 22.50
N GLN A 65 15.24 -13.17 23.00
CA GLN A 65 15.88 -12.06 22.33
C GLN A 65 16.68 -12.52 21.11
N VAL A 66 17.42 -13.62 21.21
CA VAL A 66 18.10 -14.24 20.05
C VAL A 66 17.10 -14.66 18.99
N LEU A 67 15.98 -15.28 19.38
CA LEU A 67 14.90 -15.63 18.47
C LEU A 67 14.33 -14.39 17.76
N GLN A 68 14.07 -13.30 18.48
CA GLN A 68 13.55 -12.06 17.92
C GLN A 68 14.54 -11.41 16.94
N GLU A 69 15.83 -11.39 17.27
CA GLU A 69 16.87 -10.85 16.39
C GLU A 69 17.03 -11.70 15.12
N LEU A 70 17.00 -13.04 15.24
CA LEU A 70 16.99 -13.93 14.08
C LEU A 70 15.75 -13.72 13.19
N TRP A 71 14.58 -13.60 13.80
CA TRP A 71 13.34 -13.30 13.10
C TRP A 71 13.43 -11.98 12.33
N LEU A 72 13.92 -10.92 12.96
CA LEU A 72 14.11 -9.62 12.33
C LEU A 72 15.16 -9.68 11.19
N ALA A 73 16.24 -10.45 11.37
CA ALA A 73 17.25 -10.65 10.34
C ALA A 73 16.66 -11.40 9.11
N LEU A 74 15.82 -12.41 9.32
CA LEU A 74 15.13 -13.11 8.25
C LEU A 74 14.20 -12.19 7.45
N LEU A 75 13.44 -11.32 8.13
CA LEU A 75 12.61 -10.32 7.47
C LEU A 75 13.43 -9.38 6.58
N ARG A 76 14.56 -8.89 7.08
CA ARG A 76 15.48 -8.04 6.30
C ARG A 76 16.07 -8.79 5.12
N GLN A 77 16.41 -10.06 5.31
CA GLN A 77 17.01 -10.93 4.27
C GLN A 77 16.05 -11.15 3.09
N VAL A 78 14.76 -11.17 3.33
CA VAL A 78 13.74 -11.21 2.27
C VAL A 78 13.27 -9.82 1.82
N GLY A 79 13.92 -8.73 2.26
CA GLY A 79 13.63 -7.37 1.83
C GLY A 79 12.37 -6.74 2.41
N GLU A 80 11.88 -7.24 3.57
CA GLU A 80 10.84 -6.57 4.32
C GLU A 80 11.37 -5.30 5.00
N PRO A 81 10.58 -4.20 5.08
CA PRO A 81 11.02 -2.94 5.68
C PRO A 81 11.00 -2.97 7.21
N ALA A 82 11.43 -4.09 7.80
CA ALA A 82 11.46 -4.32 9.24
C ALA A 82 12.68 -3.65 9.88
N GLN A 83 12.44 -2.66 10.76
CA GLN A 83 13.52 -1.90 11.39
C GLN A 83 13.72 -2.27 12.85
N ARG A 84 12.64 -2.57 13.57
CA ARG A 84 12.62 -2.74 15.03
C ARG A 84 11.96 -4.04 15.47
N GLY A 85 12.44 -4.54 16.60
CA GLY A 85 11.83 -5.64 17.30
C GLY A 85 11.92 -5.42 18.82
N TRP A 86 11.07 -6.08 19.58
CA TRP A 86 10.92 -5.94 21.02
C TRP A 86 10.71 -7.29 21.66
N VAL A 87 11.20 -7.41 22.90
CA VAL A 87 11.03 -8.59 23.76
C VAL A 87 10.63 -8.11 25.14
N ARG A 88 9.66 -8.76 25.77
CA ARG A 88 9.25 -8.48 27.15
C ARG A 88 8.60 -9.69 27.79
N SER A 89 8.58 -9.77 29.13
CA SER A 89 7.78 -10.75 29.86
C SER A 89 6.29 -10.57 29.60
N ALA A 90 5.57 -11.66 29.39
CA ALA A 90 4.13 -11.67 29.26
C ALA A 90 3.39 -11.51 30.61
N GLY A 91 4.12 -11.53 31.73
CA GLY A 91 3.55 -11.58 33.08
C GLY A 91 2.97 -12.96 33.43
N LEU A 92 3.28 -13.97 32.62
CA LEU A 92 3.01 -15.38 32.85
C LEU A 92 4.36 -16.08 33.01
N ASP A 93 4.43 -17.09 33.85
CA ASP A 93 5.63 -17.89 34.02
C ASP A 93 5.93 -18.56 32.67
N ASP A 94 7.20 -18.52 32.24
CA ASP A 94 7.74 -19.16 31.04
C ASP A 94 7.20 -18.65 29.69
N VAL A 95 6.49 -17.51 29.64
CA VAL A 95 5.98 -16.92 28.40
C VAL A 95 6.55 -15.52 28.18
N THR A 96 7.17 -15.35 27.02
CA THR A 96 7.74 -14.07 26.59
C THR A 96 7.04 -13.55 25.34
N GLN A 97 6.72 -12.25 25.30
CA GLN A 97 6.21 -11.58 24.13
C GLN A 97 7.36 -11.09 23.26
N CYS A 98 7.42 -11.54 22.02
CA CYS A 98 8.32 -11.06 20.98
C CYS A 98 7.51 -10.32 19.93
N ALA A 99 7.97 -9.16 19.48
CA ALA A 99 7.29 -8.37 18.47
C ALA A 99 8.28 -7.86 17.42
N VAL A 100 7.89 -7.80 16.15
CA VAL A 100 8.70 -7.24 15.06
C VAL A 100 7.85 -6.38 14.13
N GLU A 101 8.41 -5.28 13.64
CA GLU A 101 7.78 -4.53 12.54
C GLU A 101 7.75 -5.40 11.28
N CYS A 102 6.65 -5.32 10.51
CA CYS A 102 6.51 -6.02 9.24
C CYS A 102 5.65 -5.23 8.24
N GLY A 103 5.90 -5.46 6.96
CA GLY A 103 5.07 -4.93 5.87
C GLY A 103 3.97 -5.91 5.48
N ASP A 104 4.28 -7.21 5.41
CA ASP A 104 3.34 -8.29 5.11
C ASP A 104 3.29 -9.30 6.26
N GLU A 105 2.09 -9.54 6.78
CA GLU A 105 1.85 -10.46 7.90
C GLU A 105 2.28 -11.90 7.58
N LEU A 106 1.97 -12.40 6.38
CA LEU A 106 2.25 -13.80 6.04
C LEU A 106 3.74 -14.04 5.83
N ILE A 107 4.47 -13.07 5.29
CA ILE A 107 5.93 -13.13 5.21
C ILE A 107 6.52 -13.15 6.64
N ALA A 108 6.02 -12.28 7.53
CA ALA A 108 6.50 -12.23 8.91
C ALA A 108 6.21 -13.53 9.68
N ARG A 109 5.06 -14.18 9.45
CA ARG A 109 4.73 -15.48 10.02
C ARG A 109 5.67 -16.58 9.52
N ARG A 110 5.95 -16.64 8.22
CA ARG A 110 6.90 -17.61 7.65
C ARG A 110 8.32 -17.41 8.18
N CYS A 111 8.74 -16.15 8.37
CA CYS A 111 10.03 -15.86 9.02
C CYS A 111 10.08 -16.34 10.48
N LEU A 112 9.00 -16.16 11.25
CA LEU A 112 8.88 -16.66 12.62
C LEU A 112 8.94 -18.21 12.65
N GLU A 113 8.19 -18.87 11.79
CA GLU A 113 8.21 -20.35 11.66
C GLU A 113 9.61 -20.85 11.38
N LEU A 114 10.33 -20.22 10.44
CA LEU A 114 11.70 -20.60 10.13
C LEU A 114 12.65 -20.31 11.30
N ALA A 115 12.50 -19.18 11.99
CA ALA A 115 13.33 -18.84 13.14
C ALA A 115 13.18 -19.86 14.29
N LEU A 116 11.93 -20.21 14.62
CA LEU A 116 11.63 -21.23 15.63
C LEU A 116 12.18 -22.60 15.27
N ARG A 117 11.95 -23.02 14.01
CA ARG A 117 12.45 -24.29 13.50
C ARG A 117 13.97 -24.35 13.48
N TRP A 118 14.63 -23.26 13.11
CA TRP A 118 16.09 -23.18 13.10
C TRP A 118 16.65 -23.25 14.49
N TYR A 119 16.09 -22.47 15.42
CA TYR A 119 16.50 -22.53 16.83
C TYR A 119 16.36 -23.95 17.41
N ALA A 120 15.23 -24.62 17.17
CA ALA A 120 14.99 -25.98 17.63
C ALA A 120 15.97 -27.00 17.01
N ALA A 121 16.25 -26.92 15.71
CA ALA A 121 17.20 -27.80 15.03
C ALA A 121 18.62 -27.68 15.62
N VAL A 122 19.08 -26.45 15.88
CA VAL A 122 20.39 -26.22 16.51
C VAL A 122 20.42 -26.76 17.95
N ALA A 123 19.32 -26.60 18.71
CA ALA A 123 19.21 -27.11 20.08
C ALA A 123 19.22 -28.65 20.14
N CYS A 124 18.62 -29.29 19.13
CA CYS A 124 18.61 -30.77 19.01
C CYS A 124 19.80 -31.34 18.23
N GLU A 125 20.79 -30.49 17.86
CA GLU A 125 21.94 -30.88 17.02
C GLU A 125 21.55 -31.49 15.64
N GLU A 126 20.37 -31.13 15.14
CA GLU A 126 19.86 -31.56 13.83
C GLU A 126 20.40 -30.68 12.70
N ALA A 127 20.64 -31.29 11.54
CA ALA A 127 21.03 -30.56 10.33
C ALA A 127 19.81 -29.95 9.64
N LEU A 128 19.82 -28.62 9.43
CA LEU A 128 18.78 -27.91 8.70
C LEU A 128 19.32 -27.42 7.35
N PRO A 129 18.63 -27.64 6.22
CA PRO A 129 19.06 -27.15 4.90
C PRO A 129 18.73 -25.65 4.76
N VAL A 130 19.40 -24.81 5.57
CA VAL A 130 19.11 -23.38 5.72
C VAL A 130 19.14 -22.64 4.37
N GLY A 131 20.10 -22.95 3.50
CA GLY A 131 20.21 -22.29 2.19
C GLY A 131 18.98 -22.50 1.32
N LYS A 132 18.43 -23.72 1.28
CA LYS A 132 17.19 -24.03 0.56
C LYS A 132 15.99 -23.31 1.19
N LEU A 133 15.85 -23.36 2.51
CA LEU A 133 14.75 -22.72 3.22
C LEU A 133 14.74 -21.19 3.06
N LEU A 134 15.91 -20.57 2.99
CA LEU A 134 16.05 -19.14 2.67
C LEU A 134 15.67 -18.84 1.22
N SER A 135 16.00 -19.74 0.27
CA SER A 135 15.54 -19.59 -1.12
C SER A 135 14.02 -19.67 -1.20
N ASP A 136 13.44 -20.72 -0.64
CA ASP A 136 11.97 -20.92 -0.63
C ASP A 136 11.24 -19.76 0.05
N LEU A 137 11.84 -19.16 1.09
CA LEU A 137 11.29 -17.99 1.78
C LEU A 137 11.36 -16.72 0.92
N ARG A 138 12.45 -16.54 0.14
CA ARG A 138 12.57 -15.42 -0.81
C ARG A 138 11.55 -15.55 -1.94
N ASP A 139 11.42 -16.74 -2.52
CA ASP A 139 10.44 -17.01 -3.58
C ASP A 139 9.02 -16.72 -3.08
N PHE A 140 8.68 -17.19 -1.87
CA PHE A 140 7.39 -16.86 -1.23
C PHE A 140 7.19 -15.36 -1.03
N ALA A 141 8.23 -14.63 -0.57
CA ALA A 141 8.14 -13.18 -0.37
C ALA A 141 7.99 -12.44 -1.71
N ASP A 142 8.69 -12.88 -2.75
CA ASP A 142 8.63 -12.29 -4.09
C ASP A 142 7.26 -12.46 -4.74
N ASP A 143 6.62 -13.62 -4.58
CA ASP A 143 5.27 -13.88 -5.08
C ASP A 143 4.22 -12.98 -4.40
N ARG A 144 4.46 -12.60 -3.14
CA ARG A 144 3.53 -11.76 -2.38
C ARG A 144 3.74 -10.27 -2.58
N ARG A 145 4.86 -9.85 -3.10
CA ARG A 145 5.15 -8.44 -3.33
C ARG A 145 4.22 -7.81 -4.36
N LEU A 146 4.01 -6.51 -4.22
CA LEU A 146 3.19 -5.70 -5.13
C LEU A 146 3.84 -5.44 -6.50
N GLY A 147 4.81 -6.23 -6.91
CA GLY A 147 5.47 -6.09 -8.20
C GLY A 147 6.28 -4.79 -8.36
N ARG A 148 6.94 -4.69 -9.52
CA ARG A 148 7.93 -3.63 -9.82
C ARG A 148 7.28 -2.26 -10.10
N THR A 149 6.01 -2.22 -10.40
CA THR A 149 5.25 -1.00 -10.69
C THR A 149 4.49 -0.51 -9.45
N THR A 150 3.63 -1.36 -8.88
CA THR A 150 2.75 -0.97 -7.77
C THR A 150 3.51 -0.75 -6.46
N GLY A 151 4.53 -1.56 -6.17
CA GLY A 151 5.32 -1.45 -4.95
C GLY A 151 5.94 -0.06 -4.75
N PRO A 152 6.69 0.49 -5.71
CA PRO A 152 7.22 1.85 -5.63
C PRO A 152 6.13 2.93 -5.48
N ILE A 153 4.98 2.80 -6.15
CA ILE A 153 3.86 3.76 -6.01
C ILE A 153 3.30 3.73 -4.58
N VAL A 154 3.13 2.54 -4.01
CA VAL A 154 2.70 2.39 -2.60
C VAL A 154 3.73 2.98 -1.64
N ALA A 155 5.02 2.73 -1.86
CA ALA A 155 6.08 3.30 -1.03
C ALA A 155 6.10 4.84 -1.10
N ALA A 156 5.92 5.43 -2.28
CA ALA A 156 5.82 6.89 -2.46
C ALA A 156 4.57 7.46 -1.77
N ALA A 157 3.43 6.79 -1.84
CA ALA A 157 2.21 7.19 -1.13
C ALA A 157 2.41 7.15 0.41
N GLN A 158 2.98 6.06 0.92
CA GLN A 158 3.28 5.91 2.35
C GLN A 158 4.29 6.95 2.86
N ALA A 159 5.32 7.26 2.07
CA ALA A 159 6.30 8.31 2.40
C ALA A 159 5.66 9.70 2.53
N ARG A 160 4.54 9.95 1.81
CA ARG A 160 3.73 11.16 1.92
C ARG A 160 2.64 11.08 3.01
N GLY A 161 2.58 9.99 3.78
CA GLY A 161 1.55 9.76 4.79
C GLY A 161 0.16 9.49 4.20
N ILE A 162 0.07 8.95 2.99
CA ILE A 162 -1.20 8.57 2.35
C ILE A 162 -1.49 7.12 2.71
N PRO A 163 -2.65 6.81 3.32
CA PRO A 163 -3.03 5.44 3.64
C PRO A 163 -3.15 4.57 2.39
N ALA A 164 -2.62 3.35 2.46
CA ALA A 164 -2.67 2.38 1.38
C ALA A 164 -3.22 1.05 1.90
N TYR A 165 -4.23 0.52 1.21
CA TYR A 165 -4.91 -0.73 1.55
C TYR A 165 -4.85 -1.68 0.35
N ARG A 166 -4.14 -2.78 0.47
CA ARG A 166 -4.15 -3.85 -0.54
C ARG A 166 -5.52 -4.53 -0.52
N LEU A 167 -6.17 -4.65 -1.67
CA LEU A 167 -7.54 -5.16 -1.79
C LEU A 167 -7.59 -6.60 -2.31
N ASP A 168 -6.56 -7.06 -3.01
CA ASP A 168 -6.47 -8.42 -3.55
C ASP A 168 -5.10 -9.06 -3.28
N ALA A 169 -4.90 -10.29 -3.71
CA ALA A 169 -3.62 -10.99 -3.62
C ALA A 169 -2.60 -10.49 -4.67
N GLU A 170 -3.05 -9.74 -5.67
CA GLU A 170 -2.23 -9.24 -6.77
C GLU A 170 -1.74 -7.81 -6.50
N SER A 171 -2.21 -6.85 -7.29
CA SER A 171 -1.69 -5.47 -7.29
C SER A 171 -2.74 -4.39 -7.12
N LEU A 172 -4.00 -4.75 -6.80
CA LEU A 172 -5.05 -3.78 -6.58
C LEU A 172 -4.89 -3.14 -5.19
N VAL A 173 -4.64 -1.83 -5.18
CA VAL A 173 -4.45 -1.04 -3.96
C VAL A 173 -5.41 0.14 -3.95
N GLN A 174 -6.05 0.38 -2.81
CA GLN A 174 -6.76 1.61 -2.53
C GLN A 174 -5.84 2.56 -1.76
N PHE A 175 -5.68 3.77 -2.28
CA PHE A 175 -5.08 4.90 -1.57
C PHE A 175 -6.18 5.79 -1.00
N GLY A 176 -5.93 6.38 0.17
CA GLY A 176 -6.89 7.25 0.83
C GLY A 176 -8.08 6.52 1.46
N GLN A 177 -9.00 7.28 2.02
CA GLN A 177 -10.07 6.80 2.90
C GLN A 177 -11.44 7.33 2.46
N GLY A 178 -12.47 6.53 2.67
CA GLY A 178 -13.85 6.94 2.46
C GLY A 178 -14.11 7.47 1.04
N SER A 179 -14.80 8.60 0.93
CA SER A 179 -15.08 9.26 -0.35
C SER A 179 -13.84 9.88 -1.03
N ARG A 180 -12.73 9.95 -0.31
CA ARG A 180 -11.45 10.48 -0.82
C ARG A 180 -10.51 9.39 -1.33
N GLN A 181 -11.00 8.17 -1.49
CA GLN A 181 -10.22 7.06 -1.99
C GLN A 181 -9.88 7.20 -3.49
N ARG A 182 -8.75 6.65 -3.87
CA ARG A 182 -8.33 6.37 -5.24
C ARG A 182 -7.86 4.92 -5.34
N ARG A 183 -7.98 4.31 -6.48
CA ARG A 183 -7.53 2.92 -6.70
C ARG A 183 -6.51 2.86 -7.81
N VAL A 184 -5.53 1.98 -7.61
CA VAL A 184 -4.49 1.72 -8.60
C VAL A 184 -4.30 0.21 -8.73
N ARG A 185 -4.17 -0.26 -9.95
CA ARG A 185 -3.72 -1.60 -10.29
C ARG A 185 -2.55 -1.46 -11.26
N THR A 186 -1.37 -1.97 -10.88
CA THR A 186 -0.13 -1.68 -11.59
C THR A 186 0.13 -0.17 -11.72
N ALA A 187 0.08 0.43 -12.91
CA ALA A 187 0.11 1.87 -13.13
C ALA A 187 -1.26 2.44 -13.59
N VAL A 188 -2.28 1.58 -13.75
CA VAL A 188 -3.64 1.99 -14.13
C VAL A 188 -4.36 2.54 -12.92
N THR A 189 -4.98 3.70 -13.05
CA THR A 189 -5.73 4.36 -11.98
C THR A 189 -7.25 4.20 -12.17
N ASP A 190 -8.03 4.54 -11.16
CA ASP A 190 -9.49 4.59 -11.25
C ASP A 190 -10.02 5.75 -12.09
N GLN A 191 -9.13 6.61 -12.64
CA GLN A 191 -9.47 7.64 -13.61
C GLN A 191 -9.36 7.12 -15.06
N THR A 192 -8.64 6.02 -15.28
CA THR A 192 -8.55 5.35 -16.57
C THR A 192 -9.87 4.65 -16.89
N GLY A 193 -10.60 5.16 -17.88
CA GLY A 193 -11.88 4.55 -18.32
C GLY A 193 -11.66 3.31 -19.21
N PHE A 194 -12.57 2.35 -19.14
CA PHE A 194 -12.55 1.17 -20.02
C PHE A 194 -12.48 1.51 -21.51
N ILE A 195 -13.14 2.61 -21.95
CA ILE A 195 -13.12 3.05 -23.34
C ILE A 195 -11.70 3.52 -23.73
N ALA A 196 -11.02 4.26 -22.86
CA ALA A 196 -9.64 4.71 -23.07
C ALA A 196 -8.68 3.53 -23.18
N GLU A 197 -8.82 2.53 -22.32
CA GLU A 197 -8.04 1.30 -22.39
C GLU A 197 -8.31 0.53 -23.70
N ALA A 198 -9.58 0.40 -24.10
CA ALA A 198 -9.96 -0.29 -25.34
C ALA A 198 -9.39 0.42 -26.58
N ILE A 199 -9.39 1.76 -26.61
CA ILE A 199 -8.75 2.53 -27.69
C ILE A 199 -7.24 2.25 -27.69
N ALA A 200 -6.58 2.36 -26.55
CA ALA A 200 -5.13 2.13 -26.44
C ALA A 200 -4.71 0.73 -26.91
N ARG A 201 -5.52 -0.29 -26.64
CA ARG A 201 -5.27 -1.67 -27.09
C ARG A 201 -5.41 -1.87 -28.60
N ASP A 202 -6.28 -1.14 -29.27
CA ASP A 202 -6.45 -1.21 -30.72
C ASP A 202 -5.46 -0.25 -31.40
N LYS A 203 -4.29 -0.76 -31.77
CA LYS A 203 -3.21 0.01 -32.41
C LYS A 203 -3.64 0.70 -33.69
N GLN A 204 -4.57 0.12 -34.46
CA GLN A 204 -5.07 0.74 -35.69
C GLN A 204 -6.04 1.89 -35.38
N LEU A 205 -6.97 1.67 -34.46
CA LEU A 205 -7.90 2.71 -34.02
C LEU A 205 -7.14 3.91 -33.43
N THR A 206 -6.19 3.65 -32.53
CA THR A 206 -5.33 4.69 -31.94
C THR A 206 -4.63 5.51 -33.02
N LYS A 207 -3.95 4.85 -33.98
CA LYS A 207 -3.29 5.56 -35.09
C LYS A 207 -4.25 6.38 -35.96
N ASN A 208 -5.42 5.83 -36.26
CA ASN A 208 -6.42 6.55 -37.04
C ASN A 208 -6.87 7.82 -36.32
N LEU A 209 -7.11 7.76 -35.01
CA LEU A 209 -7.48 8.91 -34.19
C LEU A 209 -6.33 9.94 -34.12
N LEU A 210 -5.10 9.51 -33.93
CA LEU A 210 -3.94 10.38 -33.90
C LEU A 210 -3.71 11.08 -35.25
N ALA A 211 -3.84 10.34 -36.37
CA ALA A 211 -3.73 10.89 -37.70
C ALA A 211 -4.78 11.97 -38.01
N GLN A 212 -6.02 11.80 -37.47
CA GLN A 212 -7.09 12.81 -37.60
C GLN A 212 -6.76 14.13 -36.91
N LEU A 213 -5.94 14.09 -35.85
CA LEU A 213 -5.40 15.28 -35.20
C LEU A 213 -4.15 15.85 -35.92
N GLY A 214 -3.70 15.24 -36.98
CA GLY A 214 -2.48 15.63 -37.67
C GLY A 214 -1.18 15.20 -36.96
N LEU A 215 -1.27 14.29 -35.97
CA LEU A 215 -0.10 13.78 -35.27
C LEU A 215 0.63 12.75 -36.14
N PRO A 216 1.97 12.76 -36.17
CA PRO A 216 2.75 11.85 -37.00
C PRO A 216 2.64 10.40 -36.51
N VAL A 217 2.14 9.52 -37.39
CA VAL A 217 2.03 8.08 -37.16
C VAL A 217 2.52 7.33 -38.40
N PRO A 218 3.00 6.07 -38.28
CA PRO A 218 3.40 5.28 -39.46
C PRO A 218 2.21 5.10 -40.42
N ILE A 219 2.43 5.34 -41.69
CA ILE A 219 1.45 5.07 -42.75
C ILE A 219 1.34 3.55 -42.92
N GLY A 220 0.11 3.02 -42.94
CA GLY A 220 -0.11 1.60 -43.14
C GLY A 220 -1.55 1.18 -42.90
N ARG A 221 -1.82 -0.10 -43.11
CA ARG A 221 -3.17 -0.66 -42.95
C ARG A 221 -3.19 -2.13 -42.54
N THR A 222 -4.31 -2.57 -42.04
CA THR A 222 -4.60 -3.99 -41.79
C THR A 222 -4.73 -4.74 -43.10
N VAL A 223 -4.21 -5.96 -43.13
CA VAL A 223 -4.21 -6.86 -44.29
C VAL A 223 -4.81 -8.21 -43.96
N SER A 224 -5.40 -8.87 -44.96
CA SER A 224 -6.20 -10.10 -44.79
C SER A 224 -5.56 -11.34 -45.43
N SER A 225 -4.55 -11.17 -46.28
CA SER A 225 -3.85 -12.26 -46.97
C SER A 225 -2.40 -11.89 -47.30
N GLU A 226 -1.62 -12.87 -47.73
CA GLU A 226 -0.22 -12.66 -48.16
C GLU A 226 -0.13 -11.71 -49.37
N ASP A 227 -1.04 -11.85 -50.35
CA ASP A 227 -1.10 -10.97 -51.48
C ASP A 227 -1.52 -9.55 -51.11
N ASP A 228 -2.48 -9.41 -50.17
CA ASP A 228 -2.89 -8.13 -49.63
C ASP A 228 -1.76 -7.47 -48.81
N ALA A 229 -0.95 -8.25 -48.09
CA ALA A 229 0.24 -7.75 -47.41
C ALA A 229 1.28 -7.21 -48.35
N TRP A 230 1.50 -7.90 -49.48
CA TRP A 230 2.43 -7.41 -50.52
C TRP A 230 1.89 -6.17 -51.23
N ALA A 231 0.58 -6.11 -51.53
CA ALA A 231 -0.07 -4.92 -52.07
C ALA A 231 0.07 -3.73 -51.13
N ALA A 232 -0.23 -3.89 -49.85
CA ALA A 232 -0.08 -2.85 -48.84
C ALA A 232 1.38 -2.36 -48.71
N ALA A 233 2.35 -3.27 -48.74
CA ALA A 233 3.76 -2.92 -48.73
C ALA A 233 4.17 -2.06 -49.92
N SER A 234 3.60 -2.37 -51.10
CA SER A 234 3.83 -1.59 -52.34
C SER A 234 3.17 -0.21 -52.31
N GLU A 235 2.03 -0.09 -51.65
CA GLU A 235 1.32 1.18 -51.43
C GLU A 235 2.07 2.12 -50.48
N VAL A 236 2.62 1.56 -49.37
CA VAL A 236 3.26 2.31 -48.29
C VAL A 236 4.68 2.73 -48.65
N GLY A 237 5.38 1.95 -49.45
CA GLY A 237 6.81 2.16 -49.82
C GLY A 237 7.77 1.41 -48.89
N TRP A 238 8.96 1.14 -49.42
CA TRP A 238 9.99 0.31 -48.79
C TRP A 238 10.98 1.11 -47.93
N PRO A 239 11.52 0.57 -46.85
CA PRO A 239 11.20 -0.73 -46.24
C PRO A 239 9.92 -0.68 -45.45
N VAL A 240 9.29 -1.87 -45.21
CA VAL A 240 8.07 -1.99 -44.42
C VAL A 240 8.27 -2.83 -43.14
N VAL A 241 7.33 -2.65 -42.23
CA VAL A 241 7.14 -3.45 -41.03
C VAL A 241 5.86 -4.27 -41.17
N VAL A 242 5.93 -5.56 -40.82
CA VAL A 242 4.77 -6.44 -40.69
C VAL A 242 4.65 -6.87 -39.22
N LYS A 243 3.46 -6.65 -38.65
CA LYS A 243 3.23 -6.94 -37.21
C LYS A 243 1.79 -7.39 -36.95
N PRO A 244 1.54 -8.17 -35.87
CA PRO A 244 0.19 -8.41 -35.37
C PRO A 244 -0.47 -7.11 -34.91
N ARG A 245 -1.80 -6.99 -35.04
CA ARG A 245 -2.55 -5.82 -34.56
C ARG A 245 -2.64 -5.78 -33.05
N ASP A 246 -2.87 -6.95 -32.42
CA ASP A 246 -3.27 -7.06 -31.02
C ASP A 246 -2.24 -7.80 -30.15
N ALA A 247 -0.98 -7.94 -30.59
CA ALA A 247 0.07 -8.59 -29.81
C ALA A 247 1.00 -7.57 -29.13
N ASP A 248 1.51 -7.97 -27.95
CA ASP A 248 2.38 -7.17 -27.11
C ASP A 248 3.84 -7.69 -27.13
N PHE A 249 4.77 -6.92 -26.54
CA PHE A 249 6.19 -7.28 -26.37
C PHE A 249 6.96 -7.56 -27.68
N GLY A 250 6.50 -7.02 -28.82
CA GLY A 250 7.16 -7.22 -30.11
C GLY A 250 7.00 -8.62 -30.70
N ASN A 251 6.11 -9.45 -30.17
CA ASN A 251 5.81 -10.77 -30.69
C ASN A 251 5.28 -10.69 -32.12
N GLY A 252 5.82 -11.50 -33.04
CA GLY A 252 5.38 -11.56 -34.43
C GLY A 252 5.80 -10.34 -35.29
N VAL A 253 6.50 -9.35 -34.76
CA VAL A 253 6.97 -8.17 -35.50
C VAL A 253 8.17 -8.55 -36.39
N SER A 254 8.15 -8.08 -37.65
CA SER A 254 9.27 -8.21 -38.62
C SER A 254 9.58 -6.85 -39.23
N LEU A 255 10.82 -6.46 -39.20
CA LEU A 255 11.31 -5.13 -39.62
C LEU A 255 12.13 -5.22 -40.92
N ARG A 256 12.31 -4.07 -41.58
CA ARG A 256 13.20 -3.85 -42.75
C ARG A 256 12.91 -4.74 -43.93
N LEU A 257 11.66 -5.13 -44.14
CA LEU A 257 11.24 -6.00 -45.22
C LEU A 257 11.21 -5.24 -46.53
N ARG A 258 11.78 -5.85 -47.57
CA ARG A 258 11.93 -5.23 -48.91
C ARG A 258 11.48 -6.13 -50.06
N THR A 259 11.36 -7.43 -49.83
CA THR A 259 11.02 -8.41 -50.84
C THR A 259 9.68 -9.09 -50.55
N ARG A 260 9.06 -9.64 -51.60
CA ARG A 260 7.78 -10.36 -51.47
C ARG A 260 7.89 -11.57 -50.55
N ASP A 261 8.99 -12.30 -50.66
CA ASP A 261 9.23 -13.49 -49.83
C ASP A 261 9.36 -13.14 -48.36
N GLU A 262 10.05 -12.06 -48.00
CA GLU A 262 10.18 -11.56 -46.66
C GLU A 262 8.81 -11.11 -46.08
N VAL A 263 8.01 -10.36 -46.87
CA VAL A 263 6.68 -9.89 -46.44
C VAL A 263 5.74 -11.07 -46.25
N THR A 264 5.79 -12.06 -47.15
CA THR A 264 4.97 -13.27 -47.03
C THR A 264 5.32 -14.09 -45.78
N ALA A 265 6.62 -14.30 -45.56
CA ALA A 265 7.09 -14.99 -44.34
C ALA A 265 6.71 -14.23 -43.05
N ALA A 266 6.86 -12.90 -43.06
CA ALA A 266 6.52 -12.04 -41.97
C ALA A 266 4.99 -12.03 -41.69
N TYR A 267 4.15 -12.03 -42.74
CA TYR A 267 2.70 -12.15 -42.61
C TYR A 267 2.29 -13.46 -41.91
N ARG A 268 2.88 -14.62 -42.36
CA ARG A 268 2.60 -15.91 -41.73
C ARG A 268 2.99 -15.92 -40.25
N LYS A 269 4.16 -15.39 -39.91
CA LYS A 269 4.65 -15.27 -38.57
C LYS A 269 3.73 -14.37 -37.71
N ALA A 270 3.31 -13.23 -38.22
CA ALA A 270 2.41 -12.31 -37.51
C ALA A 270 1.04 -12.95 -37.27
N LYS A 271 0.56 -13.75 -38.22
CA LYS A 271 -0.73 -14.46 -38.17
C LYS A 271 -0.79 -15.51 -37.07
N GLU A 272 0.34 -16.02 -36.58
CA GLU A 272 0.40 -16.94 -35.44
C GLU A 272 -0.02 -16.26 -34.12
N PHE A 273 0.10 -14.93 -34.04
CA PHE A 273 -0.15 -14.14 -32.83
C PHE A 273 -1.46 -13.34 -32.87
N SER A 274 -1.96 -13.00 -34.06
CA SER A 274 -3.21 -12.23 -34.21
C SER A 274 -3.90 -12.56 -35.55
N GLU A 275 -5.24 -12.61 -35.48
CA GLU A 275 -6.05 -12.75 -36.72
C GLU A 275 -5.91 -11.54 -37.67
N ALA A 276 -5.58 -10.37 -37.15
CA ALA A 276 -5.36 -9.15 -37.93
C ALA A 276 -3.87 -8.79 -37.98
N VAL A 277 -3.35 -8.61 -39.18
CA VAL A 277 -1.96 -8.24 -39.43
C VAL A 277 -1.88 -6.83 -39.99
N LEU A 278 -0.93 -6.04 -39.52
CA LEU A 278 -0.63 -4.68 -39.98
C LEU A 278 0.61 -4.69 -40.86
N VAL A 279 0.55 -3.96 -41.98
CA VAL A 279 1.70 -3.59 -42.80
C VAL A 279 1.85 -2.07 -42.75
N GLU A 280 3.05 -1.60 -42.36
CA GLU A 280 3.32 -0.19 -42.09
C GLU A 280 4.68 0.24 -42.67
N GLN A 281 4.77 1.55 -42.94
CA GLN A 281 6.04 2.20 -43.20
C GLN A 281 7.00 2.01 -42.03
N GLN A 282 8.23 1.69 -42.31
CA GLN A 282 9.24 1.71 -41.28
C GLN A 282 9.77 3.12 -41.07
N LEU A 283 9.58 3.59 -39.83
CA LEU A 283 10.18 4.86 -39.41
C LEU A 283 11.68 4.68 -39.10
N GLU A 284 12.43 5.76 -39.27
CA GLU A 284 13.86 5.80 -39.00
C GLU A 284 14.16 6.47 -37.67
N GLY A 285 15.18 5.99 -36.96
CA GLY A 285 15.60 6.53 -35.66
C GLY A 285 15.60 5.50 -34.54
N PHE A 286 15.64 5.99 -33.36
CA PHE A 286 15.65 5.20 -32.11
C PHE A 286 14.27 5.09 -31.52
N PRO A 287 13.91 3.96 -30.95
CA PRO A 287 12.70 3.86 -30.13
C PRO A 287 12.83 4.68 -28.86
N HIS A 288 11.78 5.44 -28.56
CA HIS A 288 11.64 6.19 -27.33
C HIS A 288 10.38 5.76 -26.60
N ARG A 289 10.45 5.67 -25.27
CA ARG A 289 9.29 5.53 -24.39
C ARG A 289 9.15 6.82 -23.58
N VAL A 290 8.02 7.51 -23.74
CA VAL A 290 7.69 8.72 -23.00
C VAL A 290 6.57 8.41 -22.02
N LEU A 291 6.77 8.73 -20.74
CA LEU A 291 5.78 8.57 -19.68
C LEU A 291 5.09 9.90 -19.38
N ILE A 292 3.77 9.88 -19.47
CA ILE A 292 2.90 11.03 -19.22
C ILE A 292 2.01 10.73 -18.02
N VAL A 293 1.93 11.67 -17.08
CA VAL A 293 1.05 11.60 -15.91
C VAL A 293 0.24 12.89 -15.84
N GLY A 294 -1.07 12.80 -16.01
CA GLY A 294 -1.94 13.94 -16.21
C GLY A 294 -1.55 14.69 -17.50
N GLU A 295 -1.15 15.94 -17.35
CA GLU A 295 -0.72 16.81 -18.47
C GLU A 295 0.79 17.06 -18.45
N ARG A 296 1.58 16.16 -17.87
CA ARG A 296 3.02 16.35 -17.69
C ARG A 296 3.80 15.14 -18.17
N ILE A 297 4.85 15.40 -18.96
CA ILE A 297 5.88 14.39 -19.23
C ILE A 297 6.75 14.28 -17.97
N ILE A 298 6.84 13.06 -17.43
CA ILE A 298 7.59 12.76 -16.21
C ILE A 298 8.90 12.06 -16.52
N GLY A 299 8.94 11.34 -17.62
CA GLY A 299 10.15 10.66 -18.07
C GLY A 299 10.12 10.32 -19.55
N ALA A 300 11.24 10.43 -20.20
CA ALA A 300 11.45 9.89 -21.53
C ALA A 300 12.75 9.09 -21.56
N VAL A 301 12.74 7.92 -22.16
CA VAL A 301 13.92 7.11 -22.36
C VAL A 301 14.09 6.76 -23.83
N ARG A 302 15.29 6.96 -24.33
CA ARG A 302 15.74 6.44 -25.62
C ARG A 302 16.26 5.02 -25.39
N ARG A 303 15.79 4.08 -26.20
CA ARG A 303 16.22 2.68 -26.14
C ARG A 303 17.22 2.41 -27.25
N GLU A 304 18.36 1.88 -26.87
CA GLU A 304 19.35 1.41 -27.85
C GLU A 304 19.37 -0.13 -27.83
N PRO A 305 19.47 -0.76 -29.00
CA PRO A 305 19.60 -2.21 -29.07
C PRO A 305 20.90 -2.66 -28.41
N ALA A 306 20.92 -3.90 -27.90
CA ALA A 306 22.11 -4.51 -27.36
C ALA A 306 23.20 -4.56 -28.46
N ARG A 307 24.40 -4.06 -28.14
CA ARG A 307 25.53 -4.04 -29.02
C ARG A 307 26.81 -4.44 -28.31
N ILE A 308 27.74 -4.98 -29.07
CA ILE A 308 29.11 -5.22 -28.63
C ILE A 308 30.06 -4.36 -29.46
N ILE A 309 31.21 -4.05 -28.88
CA ILE A 309 32.30 -3.31 -29.56
C ILE A 309 33.46 -4.26 -29.71
N GLY A 310 33.90 -4.45 -30.96
CA GLY A 310 35.03 -5.29 -31.27
C GLY A 310 36.34 -4.79 -30.66
N ASP A 311 37.14 -5.71 -30.17
CA ASP A 311 38.48 -5.44 -29.64
C ASP A 311 39.60 -6.03 -30.53
N GLY A 312 39.22 -6.63 -31.64
CA GLY A 312 40.15 -7.26 -32.60
C GLY A 312 40.78 -8.56 -32.09
N ARG A 313 40.28 -9.16 -31.02
CA ARG A 313 40.84 -10.35 -30.38
C ARG A 313 39.80 -11.39 -30.04
N ARG A 314 38.67 -10.97 -29.44
CA ARG A 314 37.61 -11.86 -28.94
C ARG A 314 36.56 -12.07 -30.02
N THR A 315 35.97 -13.25 -29.99
CA THR A 315 34.82 -13.59 -30.82
C THR A 315 33.56 -12.85 -30.35
N VAL A 316 32.56 -12.76 -31.22
CA VAL A 316 31.22 -12.22 -30.88
C VAL A 316 30.67 -12.93 -29.67
N LEU A 317 30.79 -14.26 -29.57
CA LEU A 317 30.29 -15.02 -28.43
C LEU A 317 30.97 -14.62 -27.11
N GLU A 318 32.30 -14.50 -27.10
CA GLU A 318 33.05 -14.09 -25.92
C GLU A 318 32.70 -12.65 -25.47
N LEU A 319 32.46 -11.74 -26.43
CA LEU A 319 32.04 -10.38 -26.13
C LEU A 319 30.61 -10.32 -25.56
N ILE A 320 29.70 -11.21 -25.99
CA ILE A 320 28.37 -11.35 -25.42
C ILE A 320 28.44 -11.92 -23.99
N GLU A 321 29.30 -12.88 -23.73
CA GLU A 321 29.54 -13.42 -22.40
C GLU A 321 30.06 -12.33 -21.45
N GLU A 322 30.98 -11.50 -21.87
CA GLU A 322 31.46 -10.36 -21.11
C GLU A 322 30.35 -9.35 -20.81
N LEU A 323 29.52 -9.00 -21.83
CA LEU A 323 28.40 -8.13 -21.69
C LEU A 323 27.39 -8.67 -20.63
N ASN A 324 27.19 -9.98 -20.63
CA ASN A 324 26.31 -10.65 -19.67
C ASN A 324 26.90 -10.78 -18.25
N ASN A 325 28.21 -10.59 -18.10
CA ASN A 325 28.85 -10.53 -16.77
C ASN A 325 28.60 -9.21 -16.03
N ASP A 326 27.95 -8.22 -16.65
CA ASP A 326 27.55 -7.00 -15.95
C ASP A 326 26.59 -7.36 -14.77
N PRO A 327 26.91 -6.97 -13.51
CA PRO A 327 26.12 -7.32 -12.35
C PRO A 327 24.68 -6.77 -12.38
N ARG A 328 24.38 -5.83 -13.28
CA ARG A 328 23.03 -5.29 -13.51
C ARG A 328 22.18 -6.19 -14.42
N ARG A 329 22.78 -7.19 -15.09
CA ARG A 329 22.06 -8.14 -15.93
C ARG A 329 21.72 -9.42 -15.15
N GLY A 330 20.60 -10.03 -15.49
CA GLY A 330 20.11 -11.26 -14.88
C GLY A 330 19.12 -12.00 -15.75
N LEU A 331 18.62 -13.13 -15.24
CA LEU A 331 17.52 -13.85 -15.88
C LEU A 331 16.23 -12.99 -15.84
N ALA A 332 15.30 -13.27 -16.73
CA ALA A 332 14.02 -12.56 -16.82
C ALA A 332 13.20 -12.65 -15.51
N GLU A 333 13.36 -13.74 -14.77
CA GLU A 333 12.72 -14.02 -13.49
C GLU A 333 13.36 -13.23 -12.33
N ASP A 334 14.61 -12.75 -12.47
CA ASP A 334 15.30 -11.98 -11.45
C ASP A 334 14.74 -10.54 -11.37
N LYS A 335 13.77 -10.34 -10.48
CA LYS A 335 13.12 -9.05 -10.28
C LYS A 335 14.02 -7.99 -9.63
N THR A 336 15.22 -8.36 -9.19
CA THR A 336 16.16 -7.44 -8.52
C THR A 336 17.09 -6.72 -9.52
N ARG A 337 17.31 -7.28 -10.71
CA ARG A 337 18.20 -6.72 -11.72
C ARG A 337 17.45 -5.92 -12.80
N PRO A 338 17.97 -4.78 -13.22
CA PRO A 338 17.29 -3.91 -14.17
C PRO A 338 17.30 -4.43 -15.60
N TRP A 339 18.28 -5.24 -15.98
CA TRP A 339 18.47 -5.73 -17.35
C TRP A 339 18.51 -7.23 -17.43
N PHE A 340 18.05 -7.76 -18.57
CA PHE A 340 18.13 -9.19 -18.85
C PHE A 340 19.44 -9.53 -19.56
N PHE A 341 19.84 -10.78 -19.43
CA PHE A 341 20.91 -11.32 -20.26
C PHE A 341 20.51 -11.24 -21.74
N VAL A 342 21.49 -10.92 -22.58
CA VAL A 342 21.33 -11.05 -24.02
C VAL A 342 21.46 -12.54 -24.38
N PRO A 343 20.37 -13.19 -24.84
CA PRO A 343 20.43 -14.62 -25.18
C PRO A 343 21.13 -14.85 -26.48
N THR A 344 21.73 -16.03 -26.64
CA THR A 344 22.32 -16.52 -27.90
C THR A 344 21.23 -17.25 -28.70
N ASP A 345 20.21 -16.51 -29.16
CA ASP A 345 19.05 -17.05 -29.88
C ASP A 345 19.09 -16.76 -31.40
N ASP A 346 18.06 -17.24 -32.10
CA ASP A 346 17.93 -17.01 -33.55
C ASP A 346 17.83 -15.54 -33.96
N ASN A 347 17.26 -14.68 -33.08
CA ASN A 347 17.17 -13.25 -33.40
C ASN A 347 18.54 -12.59 -33.40
N VAL A 348 19.41 -12.96 -32.46
CA VAL A 348 20.80 -12.49 -32.44
C VAL A 348 21.57 -13.08 -33.66
N ARG A 349 21.38 -14.37 -33.98
CA ARG A 349 21.99 -14.99 -35.16
C ARG A 349 21.61 -14.28 -36.47
N ILE A 350 20.33 -13.92 -36.61
CA ILE A 350 19.85 -13.18 -37.79
C ILE A 350 20.47 -11.78 -37.81
N ALA A 351 20.56 -11.08 -36.70
CA ALA A 351 21.16 -9.76 -36.61
C ALA A 351 22.65 -9.80 -36.99
N LEU A 352 23.39 -10.82 -36.58
CA LEU A 352 24.78 -11.04 -36.93
C LEU A 352 24.94 -11.32 -38.46
N THR A 353 24.09 -12.19 -39.01
CA THR A 353 24.12 -12.52 -40.44
C THR A 353 23.90 -11.29 -41.31
N HIS A 354 23.03 -10.38 -40.96
CA HIS A 354 22.80 -9.11 -41.65
C HIS A 354 24.01 -8.14 -41.60
N GLN A 355 24.98 -8.42 -40.74
CA GLN A 355 26.19 -7.62 -40.53
C GLN A 355 27.43 -8.40 -41.00
N ASP A 356 27.23 -9.46 -41.80
CA ASP A 356 28.27 -10.37 -42.30
C ASP A 356 29.14 -10.98 -41.18
N CYS A 357 28.51 -11.26 -40.03
CA CYS A 357 29.12 -11.83 -38.84
C CYS A 357 28.41 -13.12 -38.41
N ASP A 358 29.13 -13.94 -37.64
CA ASP A 358 28.62 -15.10 -36.92
C ASP A 358 29.19 -15.13 -35.49
N TRP A 359 28.85 -16.17 -34.72
CA TRP A 359 29.31 -16.34 -33.33
C TRP A 359 30.83 -16.39 -33.18
N GLN A 360 31.53 -16.87 -34.18
CA GLN A 360 32.99 -17.05 -34.19
C GLN A 360 33.74 -15.88 -34.83
N SER A 361 33.03 -14.97 -35.44
CA SER A 361 33.63 -13.76 -36.04
C SER A 361 34.33 -12.93 -34.96
N VAL A 362 35.51 -12.40 -35.28
CA VAL A 362 36.31 -11.49 -34.46
C VAL A 362 36.16 -10.07 -35.01
N PRO A 363 35.28 -9.23 -34.40
CA PRO A 363 35.08 -7.88 -34.91
C PRO A 363 36.33 -7.01 -34.76
N ALA A 364 36.60 -6.14 -35.74
CA ALA A 364 37.73 -5.22 -35.69
C ALA A 364 37.64 -4.27 -34.46
N ILE A 365 38.79 -3.71 -34.08
CA ILE A 365 38.82 -2.75 -32.95
C ILE A 365 37.91 -1.57 -33.27
N GLY A 366 36.93 -1.32 -32.32
CA GLY A 366 35.97 -0.24 -32.46
C GLY A 366 34.77 -0.55 -33.37
N GLN A 367 34.75 -1.73 -34.01
CA GLN A 367 33.61 -2.13 -34.82
C GLN A 367 32.40 -2.41 -33.92
N GLU A 368 31.30 -1.69 -34.15
CA GLU A 368 30.04 -1.92 -33.44
C GLU A 368 29.22 -3.01 -34.14
N ILE A 369 28.79 -4.02 -33.38
CA ILE A 369 27.92 -5.09 -33.84
C ILE A 369 26.61 -5.03 -33.03
N ASN A 370 25.51 -4.78 -33.71
CA ASN A 370 24.18 -4.83 -33.10
C ASN A 370 23.75 -6.29 -32.91
N LEU A 371 23.44 -6.68 -31.69
CA LEU A 371 23.00 -8.03 -31.35
C LEU A 371 21.52 -8.24 -31.65
N ARG A 372 20.74 -7.18 -31.76
CA ARG A 372 19.32 -7.20 -32.14
C ARG A 372 18.94 -5.93 -32.87
N TRP A 373 17.95 -6.03 -33.74
CA TRP A 373 17.36 -4.87 -34.42
C TRP A 373 16.13 -4.31 -33.63
N GLN A 374 15.57 -5.12 -32.74
CA GLN A 374 14.49 -4.72 -31.90
C GLN A 374 15.02 -4.47 -30.47
N SER A 375 14.80 -3.29 -29.92
CA SER A 375 14.98 -3.05 -28.52
C SER A 375 13.72 -3.55 -27.81
N CYS A 376 13.67 -4.84 -27.40
CA CYS A 376 12.73 -5.28 -26.40
C CYS A 376 13.03 -4.56 -25.08
N ASP A 377 12.01 -4.24 -24.30
CA ASP A 377 12.09 -3.38 -23.11
C ASP A 377 13.17 -3.74 -22.08
N TRP A 378 13.68 -4.96 -22.10
CA TRP A 378 14.54 -5.51 -21.04
C TRP A 378 15.85 -6.15 -21.56
N GLN A 379 16.01 -6.26 -22.86
CA GLN A 379 17.16 -6.96 -23.47
C GLN A 379 18.15 -6.02 -24.17
N GLY A 380 17.86 -4.71 -24.18
CA GLY A 380 18.73 -3.70 -24.78
C GLY A 380 19.95 -3.34 -23.92
N ASP A 381 20.92 -2.66 -24.49
CA ASP A 381 22.14 -2.21 -23.82
C ASP A 381 21.98 -0.89 -23.07
N GLY A 382 20.95 -0.15 -23.38
CA GLY A 382 20.82 1.15 -22.78
C GLY A 382 19.41 1.70 -22.84
N MET A 383 18.96 2.16 -21.68
CA MET A 383 17.87 3.09 -21.54
C MET A 383 18.47 4.42 -21.11
N PHE A 384 18.61 5.34 -22.06
CA PHE A 384 19.17 6.67 -21.83
C PHE A 384 18.03 7.64 -21.53
N ASP A 385 18.16 8.37 -20.46
CA ASP A 385 17.17 9.41 -20.12
C ASP A 385 17.27 10.55 -21.15
N ALA A 386 16.17 10.82 -21.82
CA ALA A 386 16.00 11.90 -22.79
C ALA A 386 14.94 12.92 -22.35
N THR A 387 14.58 12.91 -21.07
CA THR A 387 13.46 13.72 -20.55
C THR A 387 13.70 15.21 -20.74
N ASP A 388 14.92 15.68 -20.49
CA ASP A 388 15.26 17.10 -20.57
C ASP A 388 15.60 17.55 -22.03
N GLU A 389 15.54 16.63 -22.98
CA GLU A 389 15.82 16.86 -24.40
C GLU A 389 14.55 17.08 -25.25
N ILE A 390 13.35 17.04 -24.63
CA ILE A 390 12.09 17.04 -25.38
C ILE A 390 11.75 18.46 -25.85
N HIS A 391 11.63 18.60 -27.19
CA HIS A 391 11.15 19.82 -27.82
C HIS A 391 9.70 20.13 -27.35
N PRO A 392 9.36 21.42 -27.12
CA PRO A 392 7.99 21.80 -26.70
C PRO A 392 6.89 21.26 -27.60
N ASP A 393 7.05 21.31 -28.93
CA ASP A 393 6.04 20.83 -29.91
C ASP A 393 5.88 19.31 -29.83
N VAL A 394 6.95 18.56 -29.56
CA VAL A 394 6.88 17.12 -29.29
C VAL A 394 6.12 16.88 -27.99
N ALA A 395 6.42 17.62 -26.96
CA ALA A 395 5.74 17.50 -25.66
C ALA A 395 4.24 17.75 -25.79
N GLU A 396 3.83 18.83 -26.46
CA GLU A 396 2.41 19.18 -26.69
C GLU A 396 1.72 18.08 -27.50
N SER A 397 2.33 17.64 -28.61
CA SER A 397 1.78 16.57 -29.45
C SER A 397 1.55 15.26 -28.68
N LEU A 398 2.49 14.87 -27.80
CA LEU A 398 2.35 13.65 -27.01
C LEU A 398 1.30 13.78 -25.91
N ILE A 399 1.17 14.95 -25.28
CA ILE A 399 0.11 15.22 -24.29
C ILE A 399 -1.25 15.18 -24.96
N ASP A 400 -1.41 15.80 -26.12
CA ASP A 400 -2.66 15.78 -26.90
C ASP A 400 -3.02 14.37 -27.35
N ALA A 401 -2.06 13.56 -27.74
CA ALA A 401 -2.26 12.15 -28.09
C ALA A 401 -2.85 11.35 -26.92
N VAL A 402 -2.30 11.53 -25.71
CA VAL A 402 -2.77 10.85 -24.50
C VAL A 402 -4.17 11.35 -24.07
N ARG A 403 -4.41 12.66 -24.18
CA ARG A 403 -5.73 13.26 -23.90
C ARG A 403 -6.81 12.77 -24.87
N LEU A 404 -6.50 12.62 -26.17
CA LEU A 404 -7.42 12.09 -27.17
C LEU A 404 -7.85 10.67 -26.82
N VAL A 405 -6.93 9.83 -26.36
CA VAL A 405 -7.24 8.45 -25.92
C VAL A 405 -8.03 8.46 -24.61
N GLY A 406 -7.81 9.47 -23.75
CA GLY A 406 -8.50 9.63 -22.47
C GLY A 406 -7.80 8.92 -21.30
N LEU A 407 -6.48 8.78 -21.36
CA LEU A 407 -5.67 8.20 -20.30
C LEU A 407 -5.11 9.30 -19.38
N ASP A 408 -4.99 8.99 -18.10
CA ASP A 408 -4.38 9.87 -17.11
C ASP A 408 -2.93 9.49 -16.78
N VAL A 409 -2.59 8.20 -16.93
CA VAL A 409 -1.20 7.69 -16.88
C VAL A 409 -0.97 6.88 -18.14
N ALA A 410 -0.02 7.28 -18.95
CA ALA A 410 0.22 6.64 -20.24
C ALA A 410 1.71 6.57 -20.60
N GLY A 411 2.08 5.48 -21.24
CA GLY A 411 3.37 5.33 -21.92
C GLY A 411 3.20 5.47 -23.41
N VAL A 412 3.88 6.44 -24.03
CA VAL A 412 3.87 6.62 -25.49
C VAL A 412 5.15 6.05 -26.07
N ASP A 413 5.02 5.12 -27.00
CA ASP A 413 6.12 4.60 -27.82
C ASP A 413 6.17 5.35 -29.12
N LEU A 414 7.34 5.88 -29.45
CA LEU A 414 7.58 6.59 -30.71
C LEU A 414 8.98 6.25 -31.27
N ILE A 415 9.15 6.47 -32.55
CA ILE A 415 10.44 6.44 -33.24
C ILE A 415 10.82 7.85 -33.61
N ALA A 416 12.06 8.24 -33.31
CA ALA A 416 12.65 9.53 -33.67
C ALA A 416 14.18 9.41 -33.68
N THR A 417 14.85 10.21 -34.46
CA THR A 417 16.32 10.30 -34.41
C THR A 417 16.76 10.89 -33.07
N ASP A 418 16.05 11.93 -32.63
CA ASP A 418 16.18 12.59 -31.31
C ASP A 418 14.82 13.21 -30.88
N LEU A 419 14.74 13.73 -29.69
CA LEU A 419 13.57 14.46 -29.21
C LEU A 419 13.75 15.99 -29.23
N LEU A 420 14.88 16.50 -29.75
CA LEU A 420 15.23 17.93 -29.78
C LEU A 420 14.54 18.68 -30.92
N ARG A 421 13.92 18.00 -31.85
CA ARG A 421 13.23 18.55 -33.02
C ARG A 421 11.83 17.97 -33.17
N PRO A 422 10.91 18.70 -33.82
CA PRO A 422 9.58 18.18 -34.17
C PRO A 422 9.66 16.81 -34.90
N LEU A 423 8.69 15.93 -34.63
CA LEU A 423 8.69 14.56 -35.18
C LEU A 423 8.53 14.52 -36.70
N ASP A 424 7.79 15.43 -37.29
CA ASP A 424 7.53 15.55 -38.72
C ASP A 424 8.79 15.98 -39.51
N GLU A 425 9.64 16.82 -38.91
CA GLU A 425 10.91 17.27 -39.52
C GLU A 425 11.94 16.15 -39.67
N GLN A 426 11.78 15.06 -38.93
CA GLN A 426 12.75 13.94 -38.94
C GLN A 426 12.10 12.61 -39.35
N HIS A 427 10.89 12.64 -39.92
CA HIS A 427 10.14 11.44 -40.28
C HIS A 427 9.94 10.48 -39.12
N GLY A 428 9.84 11.02 -37.90
CA GLY A 428 9.50 10.32 -36.67
C GLY A 428 7.98 10.11 -36.54
N GLY A 429 7.54 9.28 -35.60
CA GLY A 429 6.11 9.08 -35.40
C GLY A 429 5.78 8.24 -34.17
N ILE A 430 4.54 8.40 -33.70
CA ILE A 430 3.96 7.68 -32.58
C ILE A 430 3.55 6.28 -33.05
N LEU A 431 4.06 5.24 -32.40
CA LEU A 431 3.74 3.84 -32.71
C LEU A 431 2.52 3.32 -31.97
N GLU A 432 2.47 3.60 -30.66
CA GLU A 432 1.40 3.13 -29.77
C GLU A 432 1.33 3.96 -28.49
N ILE A 433 0.18 3.88 -27.82
CA ILE A 433 -0.06 4.45 -26.49
C ILE A 433 -0.48 3.33 -25.56
N ASN A 434 0.20 3.21 -24.43
CA ASN A 434 0.00 2.13 -23.45
C ASN A 434 -0.71 2.66 -22.21
N ALA A 435 -1.86 2.06 -21.85
CA ALA A 435 -2.61 2.39 -20.63
C ALA A 435 -1.96 1.85 -19.35
N GLU A 436 -1.14 0.81 -19.47
CA GLU A 436 -0.40 0.20 -18.36
C GLU A 436 1.12 0.31 -18.59
N PRO A 437 1.71 1.50 -18.42
CA PRO A 437 3.13 1.70 -18.71
C PRO A 437 4.03 1.03 -17.67
N ALA A 438 5.09 0.35 -18.14
CA ALA A 438 6.17 -0.12 -17.28
C ALA A 438 7.00 1.07 -16.78
N ILE A 439 6.84 1.47 -15.53
CA ILE A 439 7.52 2.65 -14.97
C ILE A 439 9.00 2.42 -14.63
N LEU A 440 9.41 1.17 -14.47
CA LEU A 440 10.76 0.82 -14.03
C LEU A 440 11.84 1.31 -15.02
N VAL A 441 11.53 1.35 -16.32
CA VAL A 441 12.45 1.82 -17.36
C VAL A 441 12.92 3.27 -17.15
N HIS A 442 12.04 4.10 -16.57
CA HIS A 442 12.34 5.49 -16.26
C HIS A 442 13.00 5.69 -14.89
N MET A 443 12.88 4.69 -14.01
CA MET A 443 13.47 4.74 -12.67
C MET A 443 14.94 4.31 -12.63
N ARG A 444 15.40 3.60 -13.66
CA ARG A 444 16.76 3.00 -13.71
C ARG A 444 17.44 3.21 -15.06
N PRO A 445 17.60 4.45 -15.55
CA PRO A 445 18.37 4.71 -16.75
C PRO A 445 19.87 4.43 -16.52
N VAL A 446 20.61 4.15 -17.61
CA VAL A 446 21.98 3.59 -17.52
C VAL A 446 22.98 4.45 -16.77
N CYS A 447 23.00 5.73 -16.95
CA CYS A 447 24.05 6.60 -16.43
C CYS A 447 23.53 7.84 -15.70
N GLN A 448 22.27 7.86 -15.31
CA GLN A 448 21.62 9.08 -14.82
C GLN A 448 20.82 8.79 -13.53
N PRO A 449 20.54 9.81 -12.70
CA PRO A 449 19.73 9.62 -11.53
C PRO A 449 18.31 9.16 -11.88
N SER A 450 17.74 8.31 -11.02
CA SER A 450 16.35 7.84 -11.13
C SER A 450 15.39 9.01 -11.17
N ARG A 451 14.40 8.97 -12.06
CA ARG A 451 13.29 9.94 -12.07
C ARG A 451 12.25 9.59 -11.00
N PRO A 452 11.64 10.57 -10.33
CA PRO A 452 10.65 10.36 -9.26
C PRO A 452 9.26 10.02 -9.83
N ILE A 453 9.17 8.94 -10.59
CA ILE A 453 7.95 8.53 -11.29
C ILE A 453 6.81 8.15 -10.32
N PRO A 454 7.05 7.34 -9.28
CA PRO A 454 6.02 6.99 -8.31
C PRO A 454 5.45 8.22 -7.60
N GLU A 455 6.30 9.16 -7.24
CA GLU A 455 5.92 10.41 -6.58
C GLU A 455 5.07 11.29 -7.50
N ALA A 456 5.35 11.30 -8.80
CA ALA A 456 4.56 12.03 -9.77
C ALA A 456 3.15 11.44 -9.91
N ILE A 457 3.01 10.12 -9.98
CA ILE A 457 1.72 9.42 -10.03
C ILE A 457 0.92 9.70 -8.75
N VAL A 458 1.55 9.56 -7.58
CA VAL A 458 0.89 9.85 -6.30
C VAL A 458 0.48 11.33 -6.19
N SER A 459 1.31 12.25 -6.71
CA SER A 459 0.99 13.70 -6.71
C SER A 459 -0.15 14.04 -7.66
N HIS A 460 -0.30 13.30 -8.75
CA HIS A 460 -1.44 13.43 -9.66
C HIS A 460 -2.74 12.98 -8.98
N LEU A 461 -2.71 11.84 -8.28
CA LEU A 461 -3.89 11.32 -7.56
C LEU A 461 -4.25 12.18 -6.34
N PHE A 462 -3.26 12.67 -5.62
CA PHE A 462 -3.39 13.47 -4.41
C PHE A 462 -2.39 14.64 -4.43
N PRO A 463 -2.76 15.80 -5.02
CA PRO A 463 -1.90 16.98 -5.01
C PRO A 463 -1.45 17.37 -3.60
N ARG A 464 -2.34 17.26 -2.63
CA ARG A 464 -2.05 17.45 -1.20
C ARG A 464 -2.31 16.15 -0.43
N PRO A 465 -1.37 15.69 0.42
CA PRO A 465 -1.54 14.44 1.18
C PRO A 465 -2.80 14.41 2.06
N ASP A 466 -3.22 15.56 2.57
CA ASP A 466 -4.42 15.67 3.42
C ASP A 466 -5.72 15.36 2.66
N GLU A 467 -5.71 15.46 1.33
CA GLU A 467 -6.86 15.11 0.49
C GLU A 467 -7.16 13.62 0.48
N ALA A 468 -6.23 12.77 0.91
CA ALA A 468 -6.41 11.33 1.02
C ALA A 468 -7.15 10.89 2.31
N HIS A 469 -7.36 11.81 3.26
CA HIS A 469 -7.92 11.47 4.57
C HIS A 469 -9.30 12.09 4.74
N ILE A 470 -10.22 11.30 5.32
CA ILE A 470 -11.48 11.82 5.84
C ILE A 470 -11.32 12.19 7.32
N PRO A 471 -12.12 13.12 7.86
CA PRO A 471 -12.15 13.38 9.29
C PRO A 471 -12.61 12.12 10.05
N ILE A 472 -11.81 11.69 11.02
CA ILE A 472 -12.09 10.55 11.90
C ILE A 472 -12.24 11.05 13.33
N ILE A 473 -13.32 10.72 13.99
CA ILE A 473 -13.53 10.92 15.42
C ILE A 473 -13.46 9.54 16.07
N ALA A 474 -12.42 9.32 16.87
CA ALA A 474 -12.16 8.03 17.51
C ALA A 474 -12.36 8.10 19.02
N MET A 475 -12.96 7.08 19.61
CA MET A 475 -13.19 7.00 21.04
C MET A 475 -13.03 5.58 21.58
N LEU A 476 -12.64 5.47 22.84
CA LEU A 476 -12.67 4.17 23.53
C LEU A 476 -14.12 3.78 23.81
N SER A 477 -14.43 2.50 23.53
CA SER A 477 -15.78 1.95 23.61
C SER A 477 -16.22 1.77 25.07
N ASP A 478 -17.26 2.50 25.46
CA ASP A 478 -18.02 2.31 26.69
C ASP A 478 -19.48 2.77 26.51
N SER A 479 -20.31 2.65 27.55
CA SER A 479 -21.71 3.06 27.48
C SER A 479 -21.89 4.56 27.29
N THR A 480 -21.00 5.38 27.84
CA THR A 480 -21.03 6.84 27.70
C THR A 480 -20.71 7.27 26.29
N THR A 481 -19.69 6.63 25.65
CA THR A 481 -19.29 6.93 24.27
C THR A 481 -20.32 6.45 23.24
N ASP A 482 -21.20 5.50 23.57
CA ASP A 482 -22.34 5.14 22.71
C ASP A 482 -23.25 6.35 22.44
N GLU A 483 -23.55 7.15 23.47
CA GLU A 483 -24.31 8.39 23.31
C GLU A 483 -23.54 9.44 22.50
N VAL A 484 -22.26 9.65 22.83
CA VAL A 484 -21.40 10.60 22.13
C VAL A 484 -21.36 10.26 20.64
N SER A 485 -21.22 8.98 20.30
CA SER A 485 -21.14 8.54 18.89
C SER A 485 -22.42 8.82 18.11
N ARG A 486 -23.59 8.66 18.77
CA ARG A 486 -24.89 8.97 18.15
C ARG A 486 -25.07 10.48 17.94
N TRP A 487 -24.78 11.30 18.94
CA TRP A 487 -24.85 12.75 18.84
C TRP A 487 -23.96 13.28 17.73
N LEU A 488 -22.67 12.92 17.73
CA LEU A 488 -21.71 13.39 16.73
C LEU A 488 -22.09 12.93 15.32
N SER A 489 -22.55 11.69 15.16
CA SER A 489 -22.98 11.19 13.86
C SER A 489 -24.18 11.96 13.31
N HIS A 490 -25.10 12.37 14.17
CA HIS A 490 -26.26 13.17 13.79
C HIS A 490 -25.84 14.60 13.40
N TRP A 491 -25.07 15.27 14.26
CA TRP A 491 -24.67 16.67 14.03
C TRP A 491 -23.71 16.88 12.85
N LEU A 492 -22.86 15.89 12.57
CA LEU A 492 -21.93 15.95 11.45
C LEU A 492 -22.58 15.61 10.10
N GLN A 493 -23.83 15.12 10.12
CA GLN A 493 -24.56 14.75 8.91
C GLN A 493 -25.33 15.95 8.37
N CYS A 494 -24.64 16.91 7.74
CA CYS A 494 -25.22 18.09 7.13
C CYS A 494 -25.26 17.97 5.61
N GLY A 495 -26.39 18.24 4.99
CA GLY A 495 -26.53 18.28 3.53
C GLY A 495 -26.18 16.95 2.87
N SER A 496 -25.21 16.95 1.97
CA SER A 496 -24.74 15.77 1.23
C SER A 496 -23.71 14.93 2.00
N VAL A 497 -23.19 15.39 3.14
CA VAL A 497 -22.18 14.69 3.94
C VAL A 497 -22.73 13.39 4.49
N ARG A 498 -22.02 12.30 4.31
CA ARG A 498 -22.39 10.98 4.81
C ARG A 498 -21.43 10.54 5.89
N VAL A 499 -21.99 10.36 7.08
CA VAL A 499 -21.23 9.91 8.25
C VAL A 499 -21.27 8.39 8.33
N GLY A 500 -20.08 7.75 8.34
CA GLY A 500 -19.93 6.37 8.75
C GLY A 500 -19.86 6.30 10.28
N ARG A 501 -20.60 5.37 10.91
CA ARG A 501 -20.49 5.13 12.35
C ARG A 501 -20.23 3.65 12.62
N ALA A 502 -19.18 3.38 13.39
CA ALA A 502 -18.90 2.05 13.94
C ALA A 502 -18.96 2.11 15.46
N SER A 503 -19.85 1.37 16.05
CA SER A 503 -20.14 1.42 17.49
C SER A 503 -20.65 0.07 17.99
N ARG A 504 -20.81 -0.07 19.31
CA ARG A 504 -21.29 -1.32 19.91
C ARG A 504 -22.67 -1.75 19.43
N ASP A 505 -23.51 -0.82 19.00
CA ASP A 505 -24.85 -1.09 18.46
C ASP A 505 -24.86 -1.41 16.95
N GLY A 506 -23.69 -1.45 16.30
CA GLY A 506 -23.54 -1.85 14.90
C GLY A 506 -22.78 -0.86 14.04
N THR A 507 -22.84 -1.11 12.72
CA THR A 507 -22.22 -0.26 11.69
C THR A 507 -23.31 0.47 10.90
N TRP A 508 -23.10 1.76 10.67
CA TRP A 508 -24.08 2.66 10.04
C TRP A 508 -23.45 3.51 8.95
N LEU A 509 -24.24 3.87 7.94
CA LEU A 509 -23.93 4.90 6.97
C LEU A 509 -25.08 5.90 6.92
N GLY A 510 -24.92 7.05 7.54
CA GLY A 510 -26.00 7.97 7.85
C GLY A 510 -27.08 7.27 8.69
N GLN A 511 -28.32 7.28 8.21
CA GLN A 511 -29.44 6.60 8.88
C GLN A 511 -29.55 5.11 8.55
N ARG A 512 -28.80 4.63 7.56
CA ARG A 512 -28.86 3.23 7.14
C ARG A 512 -27.96 2.35 7.99
N ARG A 513 -28.54 1.36 8.64
CA ARG A 513 -27.78 0.32 9.35
C ARG A 513 -27.23 -0.68 8.34
N LEU A 514 -25.89 -0.88 8.35
CA LEU A 514 -25.18 -1.83 7.49
C LEU A 514 -25.00 -3.19 8.19
N SER A 515 -24.79 -3.19 9.51
CA SER A 515 -24.65 -4.39 10.33
C SER A 515 -25.23 -4.16 11.73
N SER A 516 -25.85 -5.19 12.29
CA SER A 516 -26.36 -5.20 13.68
C SER A 516 -25.37 -5.81 14.68
N GLU A 517 -24.27 -6.37 14.21
CA GLU A 517 -23.24 -6.93 15.06
C GLU A 517 -22.45 -5.81 15.76
N PRO A 518 -21.99 -6.02 17.01
CA PRO A 518 -21.10 -5.09 17.68
C PRO A 518 -19.89 -4.76 16.79
N SER A 519 -19.61 -3.48 16.62
CA SER A 519 -18.70 -2.97 15.61
C SER A 519 -17.61 -2.06 16.17
N ASP A 520 -17.24 -2.26 17.45
CA ASP A 520 -16.19 -1.54 18.16
C ASP A 520 -14.80 -2.17 17.98
N ASN A 521 -14.53 -2.71 16.77
CA ASN A 521 -13.28 -3.37 16.40
C ASN A 521 -12.67 -2.77 15.12
N ALA A 522 -11.36 -2.99 14.95
CA ALA A 522 -10.60 -2.44 13.83
C ALA A 522 -11.11 -2.91 12.46
N PHE A 523 -11.59 -4.14 12.35
CA PHE A 523 -12.13 -4.68 11.10
C PHE A 523 -13.34 -3.89 10.58
N ARG A 524 -14.30 -3.57 11.46
CA ARG A 524 -15.51 -2.81 11.07
C ARG A 524 -15.20 -1.36 10.76
N VAL A 525 -14.30 -0.75 11.53
CA VAL A 525 -13.80 0.60 11.23
C VAL A 525 -13.11 0.62 9.87
N ARG A 526 -12.24 -0.35 9.57
CA ARG A 526 -11.60 -0.50 8.27
C ARG A 526 -12.61 -0.64 7.13
N SER A 527 -13.70 -1.40 7.33
CA SER A 527 -14.77 -1.54 6.33
C SER A 527 -15.38 -0.20 5.93
N LEU A 528 -15.55 0.73 6.89
CA LEU A 528 -16.05 2.08 6.62
C LEU A 528 -15.00 2.96 5.95
N LEU A 529 -13.72 2.81 6.27
CA LEU A 529 -12.62 3.52 5.58
C LEU A 529 -12.48 3.10 4.11
N LEU A 530 -12.89 1.88 3.78
CA LEU A 530 -12.93 1.38 2.40
C LEU A 530 -14.22 1.76 1.67
N HIS A 531 -15.23 2.28 2.37
CA HIS A 531 -16.54 2.56 1.78
C HIS A 531 -16.55 3.93 1.05
N PRO A 532 -16.81 3.98 -0.29
CA PRO A 532 -16.61 5.20 -1.11
C PRO A 532 -17.57 6.36 -0.80
N ARG A 533 -18.57 6.15 0.03
CA ARG A 533 -19.56 7.17 0.38
C ARG A 533 -19.40 7.72 1.81
N VAL A 534 -18.35 7.36 2.52
CA VAL A 534 -18.08 7.86 3.88
C VAL A 534 -17.23 9.12 3.77
N ASP A 535 -17.82 10.25 4.15
CA ASP A 535 -17.14 11.57 4.17
C ASP A 535 -16.51 11.87 5.53
N ASN A 536 -17.17 11.43 6.61
CA ASN A 536 -16.69 11.53 7.99
C ASN A 536 -16.89 10.18 8.68
N LEU A 537 -16.01 9.84 9.61
CA LEU A 537 -16.10 8.60 10.39
C LEU A 537 -16.17 8.89 11.88
N VAL A 538 -17.18 8.38 12.54
CA VAL A 538 -17.28 8.33 14.02
C VAL A 538 -17.11 6.87 14.44
N CYS A 539 -16.08 6.55 15.19
CA CYS A 539 -15.82 5.18 15.58
C CYS A 539 -15.50 4.99 17.05
N GLN A 540 -16.05 3.94 17.58
CA GLN A 540 -15.67 3.38 18.87
C GLN A 540 -14.75 2.19 18.63
N LEU A 541 -13.74 2.06 19.47
CA LEU A 541 -12.80 0.94 19.46
C LEU A 541 -12.67 0.41 20.88
N SER A 542 -12.86 -0.89 21.07
CA SER A 542 -12.60 -1.50 22.37
C SER A 542 -11.09 -1.55 22.63
N ALA A 543 -10.71 -1.40 23.89
CA ALA A 543 -9.31 -1.50 24.29
C ALA A 543 -8.70 -2.87 23.89
N GLU A 544 -9.51 -3.92 23.93
CA GLU A 544 -9.12 -5.26 23.49
C GLU A 544 -8.83 -5.31 21.99
N SER A 545 -9.71 -4.75 21.14
CA SER A 545 -9.46 -4.68 19.70
C SER A 545 -8.18 -3.92 19.39
N ILE A 546 -7.94 -2.77 20.04
CA ILE A 546 -6.71 -2.00 19.83
C ILE A 546 -5.46 -2.81 20.22
N ARG A 547 -5.52 -3.58 21.32
CA ARG A 547 -4.39 -4.42 21.75
C ARG A 547 -4.13 -5.59 20.79
N ARG A 548 -5.16 -6.11 20.14
CA ARG A 548 -5.09 -7.32 19.29
C ARG A 548 -4.90 -7.03 17.81
N GLU A 549 -5.41 -5.90 17.34
CA GLU A 549 -5.51 -5.59 15.90
C GLU A 549 -4.78 -4.28 15.53
N GLY A 550 -4.45 -3.43 16.53
CA GLY A 550 -3.93 -2.08 16.32
C GLY A 550 -5.04 -1.09 15.91
N LEU A 551 -4.64 0.10 15.47
CA LEU A 551 -5.55 1.12 14.95
C LEU A 551 -5.64 1.01 13.42
N PRO A 552 -6.84 1.02 12.82
CA PRO A 552 -7.03 0.92 11.38
C PRO A 552 -6.77 2.24 10.63
N PHE A 553 -6.31 3.27 11.31
CA PHE A 553 -5.96 4.60 10.78
C PHE A 553 -4.71 5.16 11.47
N ASP A 554 -4.01 6.03 10.78
CA ASP A 554 -2.75 6.65 11.22
C ASP A 554 -2.93 7.96 11.97
N ARG A 555 -4.09 8.62 11.80
CA ARG A 555 -4.45 9.89 12.42
C ARG A 555 -5.96 10.05 12.56
N CYS A 556 -6.40 10.93 13.46
CA CYS A 556 -7.78 11.32 13.56
C CYS A 556 -7.92 12.83 13.82
N ALA A 557 -9.10 13.37 13.50
CA ALA A 557 -9.44 14.79 13.72
C ALA A 557 -9.73 15.07 15.20
N ALA A 558 -10.28 14.08 15.88
CA ALA A 558 -10.49 14.15 17.32
C ALA A 558 -10.39 12.76 17.97
N ALA A 559 -9.80 12.68 19.15
CA ALA A 559 -9.94 11.53 20.03
C ALA A 559 -10.76 11.90 21.27
N VAL A 560 -11.56 10.98 21.78
CA VAL A 560 -12.40 11.20 22.97
C VAL A 560 -12.13 10.11 24.00
N LEU A 561 -11.62 10.49 25.17
CA LEU A 561 -11.26 9.65 26.29
C LEU A 561 -12.10 10.00 27.51
N LEU A 562 -13.12 9.18 27.82
CA LEU A 562 -14.05 9.43 28.92
C LEU A 562 -13.80 8.54 30.14
N SER A 563 -13.22 7.37 29.93
CA SER A 563 -12.81 6.44 31.00
C SER A 563 -11.51 5.76 30.60
N SER A 564 -10.61 5.52 31.55
CA SER A 564 -9.34 4.84 31.28
C SER A 564 -9.55 3.36 30.99
N ALA A 565 -8.82 2.86 30.01
CA ALA A 565 -8.79 1.43 29.67
C ALA A 565 -8.07 0.59 30.74
N SER A 566 -7.29 1.24 31.62
CA SER A 566 -6.42 0.58 32.60
C SER A 566 -7.14 0.15 33.88
N HIS A 567 -8.35 0.67 34.15
CA HIS A 567 -9.01 0.52 35.44
C HIS A 567 -10.25 -0.38 35.47
N LYS A 568 -10.67 -0.96 34.34
CA LYS A 568 -11.80 -1.93 34.39
C LYS A 568 -11.23 -3.35 34.41
N PRO A 569 -11.46 -4.12 35.52
CA PRO A 569 -11.27 -5.56 35.45
C PRO A 569 -12.22 -6.08 34.37
N HIS A 570 -11.67 -6.68 33.34
CA HIS A 570 -12.46 -7.24 32.26
C HIS A 570 -13.29 -8.41 32.80
N PRO A 571 -14.60 -8.49 32.58
CA PRO A 571 -15.31 -9.75 32.73
C PRO A 571 -14.67 -10.73 31.77
N ALA A 572 -14.40 -11.95 32.25
CA ALA A 572 -13.74 -13.01 31.50
C ALA A 572 -14.21 -13.03 30.04
N CYS A 573 -13.27 -12.87 29.11
CA CYS A 573 -13.54 -12.90 27.68
C CYS A 573 -14.14 -14.26 27.31
N GLN A 574 -15.46 -14.34 27.25
CA GLN A 574 -16.21 -15.42 26.61
C GLN A 574 -16.20 -15.18 25.08
N GLY A 575 -15.05 -15.26 24.48
CA GLY A 575 -14.90 -15.16 23.04
C GLY A 575 -13.59 -15.85 22.66
N GLY A 576 -13.69 -17.04 22.08
CA GLY A 576 -12.56 -17.88 21.74
C GLY A 576 -11.43 -17.13 21.02
N SER A 577 -10.33 -16.95 21.74
CA SER A 577 -9.07 -16.57 21.13
C SER A 577 -8.61 -17.74 20.28
N ARG A 578 -8.40 -17.53 18.97
CA ARG A 578 -7.71 -18.55 18.16
C ARG A 578 -6.24 -18.55 18.59
N ALA A 579 -5.86 -19.54 19.37
CA ALA A 579 -4.46 -19.84 19.59
C ALA A 579 -3.91 -20.61 18.38
N PHE A 580 -2.65 -20.39 18.04
CA PHE A 580 -1.98 -21.10 16.97
C PHE A 580 -0.85 -21.91 17.59
N ALA A 581 -0.75 -23.18 17.25
CA ALA A 581 0.37 -24.03 17.62
C ALA A 581 1.04 -24.58 16.35
N LEU A 582 2.35 -24.74 16.40
CA LEU A 582 3.11 -25.44 15.36
C LEU A 582 2.79 -26.94 15.47
N ARG A 583 2.06 -27.48 14.48
CA ARG A 583 1.95 -28.92 14.25
C ARG A 583 2.36 -29.21 12.81
N ASP A 584 3.23 -30.18 12.63
CA ASP A 584 3.73 -30.63 11.32
C ASP A 584 4.38 -29.52 10.46
N GLY A 585 4.97 -28.50 11.12
CA GLY A 585 5.68 -27.38 10.47
C GLY A 585 4.78 -26.27 9.93
N GLU A 586 3.49 -26.26 10.24
CA GLU A 586 2.54 -25.19 9.92
C GLU A 586 1.89 -24.61 11.17
N LEU A 587 1.73 -23.28 11.24
CA LEU A 587 0.96 -22.59 12.28
C LEU A 587 -0.53 -22.82 12.06
N ARG A 588 -1.15 -23.69 12.88
CA ARG A 588 -2.59 -23.98 12.83
C ARG A 588 -3.31 -23.34 14.02
N SER A 589 -4.53 -22.86 13.77
CA SER A 589 -5.41 -22.31 14.80
C SER A 589 -5.86 -23.39 15.77
N THR A 590 -5.64 -23.21 17.07
CA THR A 590 -6.22 -24.02 18.13
C THR A 590 -7.22 -23.21 18.93
N ASP A 591 -8.39 -23.78 19.25
CA ASP A 591 -9.35 -23.16 20.15
C ASP A 591 -8.85 -23.35 21.61
N ALA A 592 -8.20 -22.34 22.17
CA ALA A 592 -7.83 -22.31 23.57
C ALA A 592 -8.77 -21.38 24.36
N ARG A 593 -9.52 -21.94 25.25
CA ARG A 593 -10.33 -21.23 26.24
C ARG A 593 -9.54 -21.18 27.55
N GLU A 594 -8.72 -20.14 27.77
CA GLU A 594 -8.18 -19.83 29.09
C GLU A 594 -8.12 -18.31 29.33
N PRO A 595 -8.36 -17.85 30.57
CA PRO A 595 -8.40 -16.43 30.90
C PRO A 595 -6.98 -15.86 30.96
N LEU A 596 -6.75 -14.78 30.21
CA LEU A 596 -5.51 -13.99 30.25
C LEU A 596 -5.37 -13.30 31.61
N GLY A 597 -4.33 -13.63 32.35
CA GLY A 597 -3.90 -12.94 33.55
C GLY A 597 -3.59 -11.45 33.28
N GLN A 598 -3.79 -10.61 34.28
CA GLN A 598 -3.51 -9.17 34.23
C GLN A 598 -2.01 -8.93 34.11
N ALA A 599 -1.51 -8.53 32.95
CA ALA A 599 -0.15 -8.05 32.80
C ALA A 599 -0.02 -6.68 33.50
N GLN A 600 0.75 -6.60 34.55
CA GLN A 600 1.14 -5.34 35.21
C GLN A 600 2.22 -4.65 34.36
N TRP A 601 1.96 -3.42 33.93
CA TRP A 601 2.85 -2.63 33.07
C TRP A 601 3.78 -1.76 33.92
N GLY A 602 5.04 -2.04 33.97
CA GLY A 602 6.06 -1.29 34.71
C GLY A 602 6.80 -0.22 33.85
N GLU A 603 7.47 0.76 34.48
CA GLU A 603 8.01 2.00 33.89
C GLU A 603 9.46 1.88 33.37
N ASP A 604 9.71 1.55 32.09
CA ASP A 604 11.00 1.72 31.42
C ASP A 604 10.85 1.91 29.90
N HIS A 605 11.81 2.54 29.23
CA HIS A 605 11.76 2.95 27.83
C HIS A 605 11.58 1.83 26.78
N ALA A 606 11.45 0.58 27.21
CA ALA A 606 11.13 -0.60 26.39
C ALA A 606 9.65 -1.01 26.41
N LYS A 607 8.75 -0.24 27.05
CA LYS A 607 7.36 -0.65 27.29
C LYS A 607 6.42 -0.15 26.20
N PRO A 608 5.45 -0.99 25.77
CA PRO A 608 4.41 -0.55 24.86
C PRO A 608 3.55 0.53 25.53
N LEU A 609 3.02 1.40 24.66
CA LEU A 609 2.09 2.45 25.11
C LEU A 609 0.82 1.85 25.67
N SER A 610 0.23 2.48 26.70
CA SER A 610 -1.16 2.16 27.04
C SER A 610 -2.10 2.54 25.88
N VAL A 611 -3.23 1.87 25.79
CA VAL A 611 -4.22 2.15 24.72
C VAL A 611 -4.68 3.61 24.76
N ASP A 612 -4.85 4.16 25.98
CA ASP A 612 -5.25 5.56 26.18
C ASP A 612 -4.19 6.51 25.61
N ARG A 613 -2.90 6.30 25.92
CA ARG A 613 -1.80 7.10 25.40
C ARG A 613 -1.65 6.96 23.88
N LEU A 614 -1.83 5.75 23.33
CA LEU A 614 -1.78 5.54 21.89
C LEU A 614 -2.87 6.38 21.21
N LEU A 615 -4.13 6.25 21.65
CA LEU A 615 -5.23 6.99 21.03
C LEU A 615 -5.07 8.50 21.23
N ALA A 616 -4.60 8.94 22.42
CA ALA A 616 -4.31 10.33 22.71
C ALA A 616 -3.24 10.91 21.75
N ARG A 617 -2.14 10.18 21.53
CA ARG A 617 -1.08 10.60 20.59
C ARG A 617 -1.56 10.69 19.15
N ILE A 618 -2.34 9.72 18.70
CA ILE A 618 -2.92 9.74 17.35
C ILE A 618 -3.89 10.91 17.19
N GLY A 619 -4.73 11.20 18.20
CA GLY A 619 -5.60 12.37 18.22
C GLY A 619 -4.86 13.70 18.19
N ALA A 620 -3.82 13.83 19.00
CA ALA A 620 -3.02 15.05 19.08
C ALA A 620 -2.11 15.29 17.84
N SER A 621 -1.83 14.26 17.04
CA SER A 621 -0.90 14.36 15.90
C SER A 621 -1.36 15.36 14.83
N ARG A 622 -2.65 15.44 14.56
CA ARG A 622 -3.26 16.33 13.56
C ARG A 622 -4.55 17.00 14.02
N GLY A 623 -5.07 16.63 15.18
CA GLY A 623 -6.32 17.09 15.73
C GLY A 623 -6.20 17.52 17.19
N PHE A 624 -7.17 17.10 18.00
CA PHE A 624 -7.22 17.38 19.43
C PHE A 624 -7.77 16.15 20.19
N VAL A 625 -7.61 16.19 21.53
CA VAL A 625 -8.07 15.10 22.42
C VAL A 625 -8.98 15.66 23.49
N VAL A 626 -10.23 15.22 23.51
CA VAL A 626 -11.18 15.53 24.60
C VAL A 626 -10.96 14.52 25.72
N ILE A 627 -10.63 15.01 26.91
CA ILE A 627 -10.19 14.19 28.05
C ILE A 627 -11.08 14.45 29.26
N ASN A 628 -11.72 13.43 29.79
CA ASN A 628 -12.40 13.51 31.08
C ASN A 628 -11.39 13.55 32.22
N VAL A 629 -11.21 14.71 32.83
CA VAL A 629 -10.24 14.92 33.91
C VAL A 629 -10.83 14.59 35.31
N ASP A 630 -12.05 14.09 35.38
CA ASP A 630 -12.60 13.45 36.59
C ASP A 630 -12.01 12.04 36.78
N ASP A 631 -11.41 11.45 35.75
CA ASP A 631 -10.58 10.24 35.80
C ASP A 631 -9.12 10.65 36.09
N PRO A 632 -8.56 10.27 37.27
CA PRO A 632 -7.23 10.71 37.69
C PRO A 632 -6.09 10.25 36.73
N TYR A 633 -6.25 9.08 36.08
CA TYR A 633 -5.26 8.60 35.13
C TYR A 633 -5.29 9.42 33.84
N LEU A 634 -6.47 9.65 33.29
CA LEU A 634 -6.62 10.44 32.07
C LEU A 634 -6.19 11.89 32.28
N ALA A 635 -6.40 12.44 33.47
CA ALA A 635 -5.96 13.80 33.82
C ALA A 635 -4.42 13.98 33.66
N THR A 636 -3.62 12.93 33.86
CA THR A 636 -2.17 12.98 33.66
C THR A 636 -1.78 13.24 32.21
N LEU A 637 -2.62 12.90 31.24
CA LEU A 637 -2.35 13.10 29.81
C LEU A 637 -2.48 14.57 29.39
N VAL A 638 -3.16 15.42 30.14
CA VAL A 638 -3.37 16.84 29.79
C VAL A 638 -2.04 17.59 29.70
N GLU A 639 -1.15 17.39 30.66
CA GLU A 639 0.16 18.05 30.64
C GLU A 639 1.08 17.47 29.53
N GLU A 640 0.97 16.17 29.22
CA GLU A 640 1.73 15.53 28.12
C GLU A 640 1.34 16.10 26.74
N LEU A 641 0.05 16.40 26.53
CA LEU A 641 -0.51 16.80 25.24
C LEU A 641 -0.59 18.33 25.05
N GLY A 642 -0.50 19.11 26.14
CA GLY A 642 -0.54 20.57 26.11
C GLY A 642 -1.84 21.12 25.50
N ASP A 643 -1.74 22.10 24.60
CA ASP A 643 -2.88 22.78 23.96
C ASP A 643 -3.72 21.87 23.04
N ARG A 644 -3.24 20.68 22.73
CA ARG A 644 -3.99 19.65 22.02
C ARG A 644 -4.98 18.90 22.91
N ALA A 645 -4.78 18.92 24.23
CA ALA A 645 -5.74 18.39 25.19
C ALA A 645 -6.87 19.40 25.43
N ILE A 646 -8.09 18.87 25.46
CA ILE A 646 -9.28 19.61 25.85
C ILE A 646 -9.86 18.95 27.10
N PRO A 647 -9.50 19.38 28.31
CA PRO A 647 -10.04 18.82 29.54
C PRO A 647 -11.54 19.13 29.66
N ILE A 648 -12.29 18.09 30.02
CA ILE A 648 -13.71 18.21 30.36
C ILE A 648 -13.97 17.63 31.75
N SER A 649 -14.88 18.25 32.52
CA SER A 649 -15.23 17.81 33.87
C SER A 649 -16.71 18.08 34.19
N ARG A 650 -17.29 17.25 35.05
CA ARG A 650 -18.59 17.53 35.64
C ARG A 650 -18.52 18.64 36.70
N ASP A 651 -17.33 18.95 37.20
CA ASP A 651 -17.10 19.98 38.19
C ASP A 651 -16.40 21.20 37.58
N ALA A 652 -17.06 22.35 37.66
CA ALA A 652 -16.48 23.61 37.19
C ALA A 652 -15.27 24.07 38.02
N ALA A 653 -15.07 23.53 39.23
CA ALA A 653 -13.93 23.79 40.08
C ALA A 653 -12.73 22.88 39.84
N ASN A 654 -12.81 21.96 38.88
CA ASN A 654 -11.71 21.06 38.55
C ASN A 654 -10.46 21.84 38.09
N LEU A 655 -9.33 21.60 38.76
CA LEU A 655 -8.08 22.34 38.54
C LEU A 655 -7.55 22.25 37.10
N HIS A 656 -7.70 21.13 36.43
CA HIS A 656 -7.25 20.97 35.03
C HIS A 656 -8.07 21.82 34.07
N VAL A 657 -9.39 21.98 34.31
CA VAL A 657 -10.27 22.88 33.54
C VAL A 657 -9.89 24.34 33.80
N ILE A 658 -9.66 24.74 35.06
CA ILE A 658 -9.26 26.09 35.43
C ILE A 658 -7.92 26.43 34.81
N ASN A 659 -6.88 25.60 34.99
CA ASN A 659 -5.56 25.81 34.47
C ASN A 659 -5.53 25.90 32.95
N ALA A 660 -6.30 25.06 32.23
CA ALA A 660 -6.41 25.14 30.77
C ALA A 660 -6.98 26.50 30.33
N ARG A 661 -8.01 26.97 30.99
CA ARG A 661 -8.64 28.29 30.72
C ARG A 661 -7.68 29.45 30.99
N GLU A 662 -6.95 29.40 32.10
CA GLU A 662 -5.94 30.42 32.44
C GLU A 662 -4.79 30.48 31.43
N ARG A 663 -4.38 29.32 30.88
CA ARG A 663 -3.39 29.20 29.80
C ARG A 663 -3.92 29.60 28.40
N GLY A 664 -5.20 29.94 28.29
CA GLY A 664 -5.81 30.27 27.01
C GLY A 664 -6.24 29.06 26.19
N TRP A 665 -6.20 27.87 26.76
CA TRP A 665 -6.56 26.61 26.08
C TRP A 665 -8.08 26.39 26.09
N ARG A 666 -8.51 25.41 25.28
CA ARG A 666 -9.91 24.96 25.22
C ARG A 666 -10.23 24.05 26.40
N ALA A 667 -11.40 24.24 27.00
CA ALA A 667 -11.92 23.35 28.06
C ALA A 667 -13.44 23.34 28.06
N ALA A 668 -14.06 22.44 28.83
CA ALA A 668 -15.50 22.48 29.10
C ALA A 668 -15.84 21.88 30.42
N CYS A 669 -16.96 22.35 31.03
CA CYS A 669 -17.45 21.84 32.31
C CYS A 669 -18.98 21.97 32.44
N ILE A 670 -19.53 21.28 33.44
CA ILE A 670 -20.90 21.47 33.86
C ILE A 670 -20.91 22.48 35.03
N ARG A 671 -21.75 23.51 34.91
CA ARG A 671 -21.96 24.53 35.94
C ARG A 671 -23.44 24.67 36.22
N GLY A 672 -23.92 23.99 37.28
CA GLY A 672 -25.36 23.87 37.55
C GLY A 672 -26.07 23.12 36.41
N GLU A 673 -27.10 23.73 35.84
CA GLU A 673 -27.87 23.17 34.71
C GLU A 673 -27.27 23.52 33.33
N ALA A 674 -26.13 24.20 33.28
CA ALA A 674 -25.53 24.63 32.02
C ALA A 674 -24.23 23.90 31.73
N ILE A 675 -23.98 23.63 30.44
CA ILE A 675 -22.70 23.23 29.92
C ILE A 675 -21.96 24.49 29.48
N VAL A 676 -20.75 24.66 30.00
CA VAL A 676 -19.85 25.78 29.67
C VAL A 676 -18.76 25.28 28.75
N LEU A 677 -18.76 25.75 27.50
CA LEU A 677 -17.68 25.53 26.55
C LEU A 677 -16.76 26.75 26.60
N SER A 678 -15.46 26.58 26.79
CA SER A 678 -14.53 27.71 26.87
C SER A 678 -13.36 27.57 25.88
N GLU A 679 -12.89 28.74 25.41
CA GLU A 679 -11.63 28.90 24.69
C GLU A 679 -10.92 30.11 25.30
N GLY A 680 -9.93 29.85 26.14
CA GLY A 680 -9.37 30.84 27.03
C GLY A 680 -10.45 31.48 27.91
N ARG A 681 -10.58 32.83 27.82
CA ARG A 681 -11.58 33.61 28.60
C ARG A 681 -12.95 33.69 27.91
N HIS A 682 -13.07 33.24 26.67
CA HIS A 682 -14.36 33.21 25.98
C HIS A 682 -15.16 32.00 26.44
N GLU A 683 -16.37 32.23 26.94
CA GLU A 683 -17.29 31.18 27.38
C GLU A 683 -18.59 31.20 26.57
N VAL A 684 -19.04 30.02 26.18
CA VAL A 684 -20.35 29.79 25.58
C VAL A 684 -21.13 28.91 26.52
N LEU A 685 -22.28 29.40 26.98
CA LEU A 685 -23.20 28.63 27.84
C LEU A 685 -24.26 27.96 26.97
N ILE A 686 -24.43 26.66 27.19
CA ILE A 686 -25.49 25.86 26.58
C ILE A 686 -26.31 25.26 27.72
N VAL A 687 -27.60 25.62 27.78
CA VAL A 687 -28.55 25.00 28.72
C VAL A 687 -29.31 23.94 27.93
N PRO A 688 -29.03 22.66 28.14
CA PRO A 688 -29.75 21.57 27.47
C PRO A 688 -31.17 21.44 28.00
N THR A 689 -32.05 20.84 27.23
CA THR A 689 -33.44 20.51 27.64
C THR A 689 -33.53 19.29 28.56
N SER A 690 -32.43 18.55 28.71
CA SER A 690 -32.24 17.42 29.60
C SER A 690 -31.14 17.74 30.62
N GLU A 691 -31.07 16.98 31.71
CA GLU A 691 -30.00 17.11 32.69
C GLU A 691 -28.63 16.96 32.02
N PRO A 692 -27.70 17.94 32.21
CA PRO A 692 -26.38 17.88 31.58
C PRO A 692 -25.59 16.70 32.12
N ASN A 693 -25.04 15.90 31.20
CA ASN A 693 -24.23 14.74 31.50
C ASN A 693 -22.87 14.76 30.76
N LEU A 694 -21.98 13.86 31.16
CA LEU A 694 -20.64 13.78 30.59
C LEU A 694 -20.64 13.47 29.08
N ALA A 695 -21.60 12.65 28.61
CA ALA A 695 -21.70 12.31 27.20
C ALA A 695 -22.06 13.54 26.36
N LEU A 696 -23.07 14.30 26.78
CA LEU A 696 -23.47 15.53 26.10
C LEU A 696 -22.38 16.59 26.14
N LEU A 697 -21.68 16.75 27.29
CA LEU A 697 -20.55 17.65 27.46
C LEU A 697 -19.42 17.30 26.44
N ALA A 698 -19.05 16.01 26.35
CA ALA A 698 -18.03 15.52 25.46
C ALA A 698 -18.44 15.69 23.99
N ALA A 699 -19.69 15.38 23.63
CA ALA A 699 -20.19 15.53 22.27
C ALA A 699 -20.19 17.01 21.83
N LEU A 700 -20.70 17.90 22.66
CA LEU A 700 -20.73 19.35 22.38
C LEU A 700 -19.34 19.93 22.22
N LYS A 701 -18.42 19.57 23.11
CA LYS A 701 -17.04 20.08 23.02
C LYS A 701 -16.30 19.53 21.81
N THR A 702 -16.52 18.27 21.47
CA THR A 702 -15.97 17.66 20.27
C THR A 702 -16.53 18.31 19.00
N GLY A 703 -17.85 18.48 18.91
CA GLY A 703 -18.53 19.14 17.80
C GLY A 703 -18.04 20.57 17.58
N TRP A 704 -17.94 21.36 18.66
CA TRP A 704 -17.40 22.71 18.60
C TRP A 704 -15.92 22.73 18.17
N GLY A 705 -15.10 21.82 18.69
CA GLY A 705 -13.70 21.64 18.29
C GLY A 705 -13.53 21.27 16.82
N LEU A 706 -14.51 20.62 16.21
CA LEU A 706 -14.58 20.29 14.78
C LEU A 706 -15.16 21.43 13.92
N GLY A 707 -15.53 22.57 14.53
CA GLY A 707 -16.00 23.76 13.82
C GLY A 707 -17.52 23.90 13.73
N LEU A 708 -18.31 23.07 14.43
CA LEU A 708 -19.75 23.29 14.53
C LEU A 708 -20.03 24.53 15.38
N ALA A 709 -20.84 25.47 14.85
CA ALA A 709 -21.17 26.68 15.59
C ALA A 709 -21.99 26.37 16.83
N PRO A 710 -21.80 27.08 17.96
CA PRO A 710 -22.57 26.87 19.20
C PRO A 710 -24.08 27.03 19.00
N GLU A 711 -24.51 27.89 18.10
CA GLU A 711 -25.91 28.10 17.73
C GLU A 711 -26.51 26.85 17.06
N THR A 712 -25.73 26.24 16.15
CA THR A 712 -26.12 24.97 15.50
C THR A 712 -26.25 23.85 16.53
N LEU A 713 -25.27 23.74 17.45
CA LEU A 713 -25.30 22.75 18.52
C LEU A 713 -26.49 22.92 19.45
N ARG A 714 -26.89 24.18 19.76
CA ARG A 714 -28.12 24.47 20.58
C ARG A 714 -29.39 24.03 19.87
N LEU A 715 -29.50 24.31 18.55
CA LEU A 715 -30.68 23.92 17.75
C LEU A 715 -30.79 22.42 17.60
N GLU A 716 -29.68 21.74 17.38
CA GLU A 716 -29.64 20.26 17.25
C GLU A 716 -30.00 19.53 18.54
N ILE A 717 -29.59 20.06 19.69
CA ILE A 717 -30.01 19.50 21.00
C ILE A 717 -31.53 19.61 21.18
N ALA A 718 -32.12 20.76 20.85
CA ALA A 718 -33.57 20.96 20.95
C ALA A 718 -34.34 20.00 20.02
N ALA A 719 -33.90 19.85 18.76
CA ALA A 719 -34.52 18.96 17.79
C ALA A 719 -34.40 17.47 18.17
N SER A 720 -33.26 17.07 18.76
CA SER A 720 -33.02 15.67 19.11
C SER A 720 -33.90 15.18 20.26
N HIS A 721 -34.38 16.06 21.13
CA HIS A 721 -35.29 15.71 22.20
C HIS A 721 -36.69 15.33 21.67
N GLU A 722 -37.15 15.97 20.60
CA GLU A 722 -38.41 15.61 19.92
C GLU A 722 -38.30 14.23 19.25
N LEU A 723 -37.14 13.88 18.67
CA LEU A 723 -36.88 12.58 18.03
C LEU A 723 -36.83 11.43 19.06
N SER A 724 -36.25 11.63 20.23
CA SER A 724 -36.17 10.60 21.28
C SER A 724 -37.54 10.27 21.87
N THR A 725 -38.43 11.25 21.96
CA THR A 725 -39.83 11.07 22.43
C THR A 725 -40.70 10.40 21.36
N LEU A 726 -40.40 10.53 20.07
CA LEU A 726 -41.09 9.87 18.97
C LEU A 726 -40.64 8.39 18.80
N THR A 727 -39.35 8.09 18.95
CA THR A 727 -38.84 6.71 18.86
C THR A 727 -39.26 5.85 20.06
N SER A 728 -39.33 6.41 21.27
CA SER A 728 -39.85 5.70 22.43
C SER A 728 -41.36 5.39 22.33
N ARG A 729 -42.13 6.19 21.59
CA ARG A 729 -43.54 5.92 21.27
C ARG A 729 -43.76 4.86 20.21
N THR A 730 -42.84 4.74 19.24
CA THR A 730 -42.91 3.71 18.18
C THR A 730 -42.45 2.35 18.66
N ASP A 731 -41.45 2.25 19.57
CA ASP A 731 -41.04 0.98 20.17
C ASP A 731 -42.08 0.44 21.14
N ALA A 732 -42.78 1.30 21.87
CA ALA A 732 -43.90 0.90 22.72
C ALA A 732 -45.12 0.39 21.94
N SER A 733 -45.26 0.80 20.66
CA SER A 733 -46.36 0.35 19.78
C SER A 733 -46.02 -0.96 19.05
N HIS A 734 -44.73 -1.30 18.86
CA HIS A 734 -44.30 -2.55 18.24
C HIS A 734 -44.18 -3.72 19.21
N SER A 735 -43.98 -3.46 20.50
CA SER A 735 -43.93 -4.52 21.52
C SER A 735 -45.32 -5.10 21.87
N ARG A 736 -46.42 -4.45 21.45
CA ARG A 736 -47.80 -4.94 21.68
C ARG A 736 -48.41 -5.76 20.55
N ARG A 737 -47.65 -6.11 19.50
CA ARG A 737 -48.14 -6.95 18.38
C ARG A 737 -47.14 -8.07 18.07
N ARG A 738 -47.01 -9.05 18.99
CA ARG A 738 -46.54 -10.40 18.66
C ARG A 738 -47.03 -11.38 19.78
N GLU A 739 -48.29 -11.77 19.69
CA GLU A 739 -48.69 -13.11 20.11
C GLU A 739 -48.61 -14.02 18.87
N PRO A 740 -48.12 -15.26 18.97
CA PRO A 740 -48.01 -16.14 17.84
C PRO A 740 -49.33 -16.86 17.60
N GLU A 741 -49.99 -16.59 16.47
CA GLU A 741 -50.98 -17.52 15.93
C GLU A 741 -50.24 -18.73 15.34
N THR A 742 -50.37 -19.84 16.03
CA THR A 742 -50.15 -21.18 15.48
C THR A 742 -51.20 -21.46 14.42
N SER A 743 -50.77 -21.66 13.17
CA SER A 743 -51.57 -22.36 12.18
C SER A 743 -50.68 -23.30 11.39
N THR A 744 -50.92 -24.54 11.60
CA THR A 744 -50.57 -25.73 10.83
C THR A 744 -51.15 -25.64 9.41
N LEU A 745 -50.40 -26.14 8.42
CA LEU A 745 -50.86 -26.86 7.19
C LEU A 745 -50.18 -26.37 5.91
N VAL A 746 -49.55 -27.23 5.34
CA VAL A 746 -49.25 -28.14 4.25
C VAL A 746 -47.94 -27.83 3.60
#